data_f9937fc790a01674636092e942c1e679
#
_entry.id   f9937fc790a01674636092e942c1e679
#
_cell.length_a   1.000
_cell.length_b   1.000
_cell.length_c   1.000
_cell.angle_alpha   90.00
_cell.angle_beta   90.00
_cell.angle_gamma   90.00
#
_symmetry.space_group_name_H-M   'P 1'
#
loop_
_entity.id
_entity.type
_entity.pdbx_description
1 polymer ?
#
loop_
_entity_poly.entity_id
_entity_poly.type
_entity_poly.pdbx_seq_one_letter_code
_entity_poly.pdbx_strand_id
1 'polypeptide(L)'
;MFKNLNKKECPKRSKKERKLIFMKITLKDGSVKEVQKGISVLDLAKEISEGLARNATCAKVNGEVKDLRYNIEEDSEVEILTFDNSEDGKKAYWHTTSHIMAQAIKRIYGNSVKLTIGPAIANGFYYDFDVKENISSDDFEKIEAEMKKIIKEDLPIERYSLPREEAIKFMKEKGEDYKVELIEELPEGEEISFYKQGDFTDLCAGPHLMSTGKVKAVKILSSSGAYWRGDEHNKMLQRFYGISYPKASQLEDYLNMLEEAKKRDHKKLGKELELFMIAPEGPGFPFFLPKGMVLRNVLEDFWRDIHRKNGYVEIKTPMILNEELWHRSGHWDHYKENMYTTKIDGVDYGIKPMNCPGGMLVYKSKMHSYKDLPIRAGELGLVHRHEKSGELNGLFRVRCFTQDDAHIFCLPEQIESEIEGIMKLVDKVYKIFGFEYTVELSTRPEDSMGTDEQWNMAEGALKKVLKDMDMPYEINEGDGAFYGPKIDFHIKDSLGREWQCGTIQLDFQMPERFDLTYIGEDGEKHRPVMLHRVIFGSIERFIGVLIENYAGAFPTWLAPVQVKLLPIADAHKEYAEKVKEELEEVGIRVEVDARNEKIGYKIREAQLEKVPYMLVLGDKEKEAGTVGVRSRKDGDIGAMPIDEFIAKVVEEIDTYAK
;
A
#
# COMPACT_ATOMS: atom_id res chain seq x y z
N MET A 1 -54.23 -56.09 64.55
CA MET A 1 -53.51 -55.12 65.41
C MET A 1 -52.54 -54.38 64.52
N PHE A 2 -52.84 -53.10 64.40
CA PHE A 2 -51.88 -52.05 64.23
C PHE A 2 -51.24 -51.80 62.89
N LYS A 3 -50.90 -50.68 62.38
CA LYS A 3 -51.25 -49.28 62.74
C LYS A 3 -50.80 -48.44 61.56
N ASN A 4 -51.49 -47.42 61.23
CA ASN A 4 -51.21 -46.27 60.37
C ASN A 4 -49.75 -45.81 60.42
N LEU A 5 -49.15 -45.55 59.23
CA LEU A 5 -48.02 -44.67 59.07
C LEU A 5 -48.24 -43.69 57.93
N ASN A 6 -48.19 -42.43 58.30
CA ASN A 6 -48.50 -41.24 57.56
C ASN A 6 -47.67 -41.16 56.26
N LYS A 7 -48.36 -40.89 55.13
CA LYS A 7 -47.78 -40.33 53.92
C LYS A 7 -47.42 -38.86 54.18
N LYS A 8 -46.11 -38.54 54.26
CA LYS A 8 -45.64 -37.17 54.14
C LYS A 8 -45.67 -36.79 52.65
N GLU A 9 -46.52 -35.82 52.32
CA GLU A 9 -46.54 -35.18 51.02
C GLU A 9 -45.23 -34.41 50.80
N CYS A 10 -44.54 -34.72 49.69
CA CYS A 10 -43.38 -33.98 49.19
C CYS A 10 -43.87 -32.69 48.53
N PRO A 11 -43.35 -31.50 48.85
CA PRO A 11 -43.81 -30.27 48.21
C PRO A 11 -43.46 -30.26 46.74
N LYS A 12 -44.44 -30.05 45.86
CA LYS A 12 -44.28 -29.80 44.44
C LYS A 12 -43.38 -28.56 44.27
N ARG A 13 -42.17 -28.73 43.76
CA ARG A 13 -41.34 -27.64 43.24
C ARG A 13 -42.09 -27.01 42.07
N SER A 14 -42.53 -25.75 42.26
CA SER A 14 -43.06 -24.92 41.17
C SER A 14 -41.98 -24.75 40.10
N LYS A 15 -42.22 -25.26 38.90
CA LYS A 15 -41.51 -24.83 37.71
C LYS A 15 -41.85 -23.35 37.49
N LYS A 16 -40.99 -22.44 37.91
CA LYS A 16 -41.02 -21.07 37.37
C LYS A 16 -40.82 -21.17 35.87
N GLU A 17 -41.84 -21.01 35.09
CA GLU A 17 -41.73 -20.75 33.66
C GLU A 17 -40.90 -19.47 33.51
N ARG A 18 -39.67 -19.57 33.06
CA ARG A 18 -38.88 -18.42 32.59
C ARG A 18 -39.64 -17.89 31.36
N LYS A 19 -40.24 -16.72 31.44
CA LYS A 19 -40.75 -16.00 30.27
C LYS A 19 -39.54 -15.80 29.33
N LEU A 20 -39.59 -16.41 28.17
CA LEU A 20 -38.64 -16.16 27.08
C LEU A 20 -38.84 -14.71 26.64
N ILE A 21 -37.82 -13.89 26.76
CA ILE A 21 -37.81 -12.51 26.28
C ILE A 21 -37.16 -12.57 24.89
N PHE A 22 -37.86 -12.05 23.90
CA PHE A 22 -37.37 -11.93 22.53
C PHE A 22 -36.88 -10.51 22.27
N MET A 23 -35.91 -10.37 21.37
CA MET A 23 -35.36 -9.12 20.90
C MET A 23 -35.21 -9.16 19.38
N LYS A 24 -35.04 -8.00 18.76
CA LYS A 24 -34.94 -7.84 17.32
C LYS A 24 -33.48 -7.63 16.93
N ILE A 25 -33.01 -8.43 16.00
CA ILE A 25 -31.69 -8.28 15.36
C ILE A 25 -31.88 -7.82 13.92
N THR A 26 -31.30 -6.68 13.58
CA THR A 26 -31.24 -6.18 12.21
C THR A 26 -29.93 -6.66 11.59
N LEU A 27 -30.02 -7.38 10.47
CA LEU A 27 -28.84 -7.88 9.73
C LEU A 27 -28.38 -6.84 8.70
N LYS A 28 -27.18 -7.01 8.17
CA LYS A 28 -26.56 -6.12 7.16
C LYS A 28 -27.44 -5.87 5.92
N ASP A 29 -28.24 -6.84 5.51
CA ASP A 29 -29.16 -6.73 4.38
C ASP A 29 -30.49 -6.01 4.71
N GLY A 30 -30.62 -5.50 5.94
CA GLY A 30 -31.81 -4.83 6.46
C GLY A 30 -32.92 -5.80 6.94
N SER A 31 -32.72 -7.10 6.85
CA SER A 31 -33.68 -8.08 7.36
C SER A 31 -33.68 -8.10 8.90
N VAL A 32 -34.85 -8.28 9.49
CA VAL A 32 -35.02 -8.31 10.95
C VAL A 32 -35.40 -9.71 11.40
N LYS A 33 -34.67 -10.23 12.38
CA LYS A 33 -34.93 -11.51 13.04
C LYS A 33 -35.36 -11.30 14.50
N GLU A 34 -36.38 -12.00 14.95
CA GLU A 34 -36.69 -12.12 16.38
C GLU A 34 -35.96 -13.32 16.96
N VAL A 35 -35.12 -13.08 17.97
CA VAL A 35 -34.31 -14.10 18.64
C VAL A 35 -34.47 -14.02 20.16
N GLN A 36 -34.08 -15.07 20.85
CA GLN A 36 -34.11 -15.09 22.32
C GLN A 36 -33.03 -14.14 22.87
N LYS A 37 -33.40 -13.29 23.84
CA LYS A 37 -32.46 -12.44 24.58
C LYS A 37 -31.30 -13.27 25.18
N GLY A 38 -30.06 -12.80 25.02
CA GLY A 38 -28.87 -13.49 25.47
C GLY A 38 -28.36 -14.56 24.49
N ILE A 39 -28.83 -14.56 23.23
CA ILE A 39 -28.29 -15.43 22.20
C ILE A 39 -26.82 -15.07 21.91
N SER A 40 -25.98 -16.08 21.78
CA SER A 40 -24.60 -15.81 21.35
C SER A 40 -24.54 -15.45 19.86
N VAL A 41 -23.53 -14.66 19.47
CA VAL A 41 -23.27 -14.36 18.06
C VAL A 41 -23.12 -15.65 17.24
N LEU A 42 -22.46 -16.68 17.79
CA LEU A 42 -22.31 -17.97 17.11
C LEU A 42 -23.66 -18.66 16.89
N ASP A 43 -24.56 -18.67 17.90
CA ASP A 43 -25.85 -19.32 17.76
C ASP A 43 -26.77 -18.53 16.81
N LEU A 44 -26.68 -17.19 16.81
CA LEU A 44 -27.33 -16.36 15.80
C LEU A 44 -26.82 -16.73 14.38
N ALA A 45 -25.52 -16.89 14.21
CA ALA A 45 -24.96 -17.30 12.92
C ALA A 45 -25.47 -18.69 12.46
N LYS A 46 -25.64 -19.65 13.39
CA LYS A 46 -26.26 -20.96 13.10
C LYS A 46 -27.74 -20.84 12.70
N GLU A 47 -28.48 -19.96 13.37
CA GLU A 47 -29.88 -19.72 13.01
C GLU A 47 -30.04 -19.06 11.63
N ILE A 48 -29.03 -18.33 11.17
CA ILE A 48 -29.00 -17.78 9.81
C ILE A 48 -28.62 -18.88 8.81
N SER A 49 -27.49 -19.55 9.03
CA SER A 49 -26.97 -20.62 8.19
C SER A 49 -25.85 -21.40 8.86
N GLU A 50 -25.91 -22.72 8.83
CA GLU A 50 -24.80 -23.60 9.27
C GLU A 50 -23.51 -23.36 8.49
N GLY A 51 -23.60 -22.96 7.21
CA GLY A 51 -22.46 -22.60 6.40
C GLY A 51 -21.79 -21.32 6.89
N LEU A 52 -22.57 -20.31 7.24
CA LEU A 52 -22.10 -19.06 7.82
C LEU A 52 -21.42 -19.29 9.17
N ALA A 53 -22.08 -20.02 10.07
CA ALA A 53 -21.53 -20.33 11.40
C ALA A 53 -20.20 -21.09 11.36
N ARG A 54 -20.00 -21.96 10.34
CA ARG A 54 -18.73 -22.66 10.15
C ARG A 54 -17.59 -21.74 9.76
N ASN A 55 -17.87 -20.71 8.97
CA ASN A 55 -16.88 -19.78 8.42
C ASN A 55 -16.78 -18.47 9.23
N ALA A 56 -17.70 -18.21 10.15
CA ALA A 56 -17.69 -17.02 10.99
C ALA A 56 -16.42 -16.94 11.84
N THR A 57 -15.83 -15.75 11.90
CA THR A 57 -14.61 -15.45 12.67
C THR A 57 -14.91 -14.50 13.84
N CYS A 58 -15.75 -13.50 13.64
CA CYS A 58 -16.23 -12.53 14.62
C CYS A 58 -17.53 -11.89 14.11
N ALA A 59 -18.02 -10.85 14.76
CA ALA A 59 -19.15 -10.05 14.26
C ALA A 59 -19.00 -8.57 14.64
N LYS A 60 -19.65 -7.67 13.89
CA LYS A 60 -19.95 -6.32 14.36
C LYS A 60 -21.32 -6.30 15.02
N VAL A 61 -21.40 -5.81 16.25
CA VAL A 61 -22.63 -5.60 16.97
C VAL A 61 -22.71 -4.11 17.30
N ASN A 62 -23.70 -3.41 16.73
CA ASN A 62 -23.83 -1.95 16.82
C ASN A 62 -22.55 -1.21 16.43
N GLY A 63 -21.86 -1.69 15.36
CA GLY A 63 -20.61 -1.11 14.86
C GLY A 63 -19.33 -1.60 15.54
N GLU A 64 -19.41 -2.23 16.74
CA GLU A 64 -18.25 -2.74 17.47
C GLU A 64 -17.94 -4.19 17.14
N VAL A 65 -16.65 -4.51 16.96
CA VAL A 65 -16.18 -5.88 16.71
C VAL A 65 -16.26 -6.70 18.00
N LYS A 66 -17.03 -7.79 17.96
CA LYS A 66 -17.26 -8.70 19.09
C LYS A 66 -16.87 -10.13 18.74
N ASP A 67 -16.46 -10.88 19.77
CA ASP A 67 -16.19 -12.31 19.70
C ASP A 67 -17.47 -13.11 19.42
N LEU A 68 -17.37 -14.26 18.77
CA LEU A 68 -18.51 -15.15 18.51
C LEU A 68 -19.19 -15.67 19.78
N ARG A 69 -18.53 -15.60 20.95
CA ARG A 69 -19.06 -15.97 22.28
C ARG A 69 -19.88 -14.85 22.91
N TYR A 70 -19.84 -13.64 22.33
CA TYR A 70 -20.58 -12.50 22.86
C TYR A 70 -22.07 -12.76 22.87
N ASN A 71 -22.73 -12.52 24.01
CA ASN A 71 -24.17 -12.64 24.18
C ASN A 71 -24.83 -11.29 23.92
N ILE A 72 -25.79 -11.27 23.00
CA ILE A 72 -26.52 -10.06 22.63
C ILE A 72 -27.69 -9.90 23.62
N GLU A 73 -27.76 -8.76 24.30
CA GLU A 73 -28.69 -8.53 25.41
C GLU A 73 -29.82 -7.55 25.09
N GLU A 74 -29.78 -6.87 23.94
CA GLU A 74 -30.72 -5.86 23.49
C GLU A 74 -30.91 -5.87 21.99
N ASP A 75 -31.93 -5.15 21.50
CA ASP A 75 -32.13 -4.95 20.07
C ASP A 75 -30.87 -4.35 19.46
N SER A 76 -30.31 -5.00 18.43
CA SER A 76 -28.98 -4.66 17.88
C SER A 76 -28.92 -4.83 16.38
N GLU A 77 -28.03 -4.06 15.76
CA GLU A 77 -27.57 -4.30 14.39
C GLU A 77 -26.38 -5.26 14.43
N VAL A 78 -26.44 -6.35 13.65
CA VAL A 78 -25.42 -7.39 13.67
C VAL A 78 -24.97 -7.78 12.26
N GLU A 79 -23.69 -7.71 12.03
CA GLU A 79 -23.02 -8.23 10.84
C GLU A 79 -22.07 -9.38 11.21
N ILE A 80 -22.32 -10.59 10.67
CA ILE A 80 -21.44 -11.74 10.87
C ILE A 80 -20.27 -11.64 9.88
N LEU A 81 -19.04 -11.65 10.42
CA LEU A 81 -17.83 -11.50 9.68
C LEU A 81 -17.12 -12.83 9.46
N THR A 82 -16.53 -13.00 8.26
CA THR A 82 -15.75 -14.17 7.88
C THR A 82 -14.37 -13.73 7.39
N PHE A 83 -13.46 -14.68 7.18
CA PHE A 83 -12.14 -14.38 6.60
C PHE A 83 -12.24 -13.72 5.23
N ASP A 84 -13.19 -14.14 4.39
CA ASP A 84 -13.26 -13.72 2.99
C ASP A 84 -14.03 -12.41 2.78
N ASN A 85 -14.88 -11.98 3.75
CA ASN A 85 -15.77 -10.82 3.56
C ASN A 85 -15.39 -9.59 4.39
N SER A 86 -14.36 -9.65 5.24
CA SER A 86 -14.04 -8.54 6.15
C SER A 86 -12.58 -8.56 6.62
N GLU A 87 -11.97 -7.40 6.68
CA GLU A 87 -10.65 -7.22 7.28
C GLU A 87 -10.65 -7.57 8.79
N ASP A 88 -11.71 -7.20 9.52
CA ASP A 88 -11.84 -7.57 10.94
C ASP A 88 -11.98 -9.10 11.09
N GLY A 89 -12.65 -9.75 10.13
CA GLY A 89 -12.73 -11.21 10.06
C GLY A 89 -11.38 -11.87 9.83
N LYS A 90 -10.55 -11.32 8.95
CA LYS A 90 -9.16 -11.75 8.74
C LYS A 90 -8.32 -11.54 9.98
N LYS A 91 -8.41 -10.36 10.62
CA LYS A 91 -7.68 -10.04 11.85
C LYS A 91 -7.97 -11.04 12.97
N ALA A 92 -9.25 -11.38 13.22
CA ALA A 92 -9.62 -12.38 14.23
C ALA A 92 -9.01 -13.77 13.93
N TYR A 93 -8.96 -14.15 12.66
CA TYR A 93 -8.35 -15.40 12.20
C TYR A 93 -6.83 -15.41 12.44
N TRP A 94 -6.14 -14.36 12.00
CA TRP A 94 -4.70 -14.20 12.16
C TRP A 94 -4.29 -14.04 13.62
N HIS A 95 -5.06 -13.31 14.42
CA HIS A 95 -4.85 -13.17 15.85
C HIS A 95 -4.93 -14.52 16.57
N THR A 96 -5.87 -15.38 16.18
CA THR A 96 -5.91 -16.75 16.71
C THR A 96 -4.69 -17.55 16.29
N THR A 97 -4.21 -17.37 15.05
CA THR A 97 -3.03 -18.07 14.56
C THR A 97 -1.75 -17.59 15.27
N SER A 98 -1.66 -16.32 15.67
CA SER A 98 -0.52 -15.82 16.45
C SER A 98 -0.44 -16.52 17.81
N HIS A 99 -1.58 -16.79 18.47
CA HIS A 99 -1.61 -17.56 19.71
C HIS A 99 -1.27 -19.04 19.51
N ILE A 100 -1.64 -19.64 18.37
CA ILE A 100 -1.21 -21.01 18.02
C ILE A 100 0.31 -21.06 17.85
N MET A 101 0.91 -20.04 17.21
CA MET A 101 2.37 -19.94 17.07
C MET A 101 3.04 -19.75 18.44
N ALA A 102 2.48 -18.87 19.29
CA ALA A 102 3.00 -18.67 20.65
C ALA A 102 2.95 -19.95 21.48
N GLN A 103 1.85 -20.71 21.42
CA GLN A 103 1.74 -22.01 22.07
C GLN A 103 2.76 -23.01 21.53
N ALA A 104 2.96 -23.08 20.22
CA ALA A 104 3.95 -23.97 19.61
C ALA A 104 5.38 -23.65 20.08
N ILE A 105 5.74 -22.37 20.09
CA ILE A 105 7.06 -21.92 20.57
C ILE A 105 7.23 -22.23 22.06
N LYS A 106 6.21 -21.98 22.89
CA LYS A 106 6.24 -22.31 24.32
C LYS A 106 6.33 -23.82 24.56
N ARG A 107 5.66 -24.68 23.77
CA ARG A 107 5.79 -26.12 23.85
C ARG A 107 7.22 -26.64 23.54
N ILE A 108 7.87 -25.98 22.54
CA ILE A 108 9.22 -26.40 22.12
C ILE A 108 10.30 -25.88 23.05
N TYR A 109 10.22 -24.61 23.46
CA TYR A 109 11.30 -23.90 24.15
C TYR A 109 11.01 -23.63 25.63
N GLY A 110 9.79 -23.88 26.11
CA GLY A 110 9.41 -23.75 27.52
C GLY A 110 9.68 -22.38 28.12
N ASN A 111 10.31 -22.37 29.28
CA ASN A 111 10.60 -21.12 30.02
C ASN A 111 11.83 -20.35 29.51
N SER A 112 12.49 -20.81 28.46
CA SER A 112 13.54 -20.02 27.78
C SER A 112 12.97 -18.89 26.91
N VAL A 113 11.66 -18.89 26.72
CA VAL A 113 10.93 -17.90 25.92
C VAL A 113 9.84 -17.24 26.78
N LYS A 114 9.77 -15.91 26.80
CA LYS A 114 8.70 -15.14 27.45
C LYS A 114 7.79 -14.51 26.41
N LEU A 115 6.50 -14.47 26.72
CA LEU A 115 5.48 -13.91 25.86
C LEU A 115 5.40 -12.39 26.01
N THR A 116 5.21 -11.68 24.89
CA THR A 116 4.95 -10.24 24.91
C THR A 116 3.63 -9.91 24.21
N ILE A 117 3.62 -9.49 22.94
CA ILE A 117 2.43 -9.15 22.17
C ILE A 117 2.41 -9.86 20.82
N GLY A 118 1.21 -10.16 20.32
CA GLY A 118 1.02 -10.88 19.05
C GLY A 118 -0.19 -10.43 18.25
N PRO A 119 -0.25 -9.17 17.77
CA PRO A 119 -1.39 -8.68 17.02
C PRO A 119 -1.45 -9.22 15.59
N ALA A 120 -2.64 -9.17 15.00
CA ALA A 120 -2.82 -9.23 13.56
C ALA A 120 -2.39 -7.89 12.93
N ILE A 121 -1.84 -7.97 11.73
CA ILE A 121 -1.43 -6.83 10.89
C ILE A 121 -2.15 -6.90 9.53
N ALA A 122 -1.93 -5.91 8.66
CA ALA A 122 -2.61 -5.83 7.37
C ALA A 122 -2.45 -7.12 6.51
N ASN A 123 -1.28 -7.77 6.57
CA ASN A 123 -1.00 -8.99 5.80
C ASN A 123 -0.44 -10.09 6.70
N GLY A 124 -1.29 -10.63 7.59
CA GLY A 124 -0.92 -11.71 8.49
C GLY A 124 -0.86 -11.30 9.95
N PHE A 125 0.12 -11.80 10.67
CA PHE A 125 0.31 -11.54 12.09
C PHE A 125 1.79 -11.57 12.45
N TYR A 126 2.12 -11.01 13.61
CA TYR A 126 3.40 -11.30 14.25
C TYR A 126 3.20 -11.66 15.72
N TYR A 127 4.27 -12.17 16.34
CA TYR A 127 4.36 -12.29 17.78
C TYR A 127 5.80 -12.00 18.22
N ASP A 128 5.94 -11.21 19.27
CA ASP A 128 7.23 -10.84 19.88
C ASP A 128 7.54 -11.75 21.06
N PHE A 129 8.77 -12.21 21.12
CA PHE A 129 9.25 -13.06 22.19
C PHE A 129 10.55 -12.52 22.79
N ASP A 130 10.64 -12.54 24.12
CA ASP A 130 11.92 -12.45 24.78
C ASP A 130 12.54 -13.84 24.85
N VAL A 131 13.59 -14.05 24.07
CA VAL A 131 14.29 -15.34 23.94
C VAL A 131 15.66 -15.30 24.59
N LYS A 132 16.06 -16.38 25.28
CA LYS A 132 17.42 -16.48 25.83
C LYS A 132 18.46 -16.70 24.73
N GLU A 133 18.13 -17.51 23.75
CA GLU A 133 18.96 -17.84 22.58
C GLU A 133 18.11 -17.56 21.31
N ASN A 134 18.74 -16.98 20.29
CA ASN A 134 18.08 -16.67 19.06
C ASN A 134 17.55 -17.92 18.36
N ILE A 135 16.30 -17.94 17.99
CA ILE A 135 15.66 -19.01 17.22
C ILE A 135 15.94 -18.74 15.75
N SER A 136 16.63 -19.66 15.08
CA SER A 136 17.02 -19.49 13.68
C SER A 136 15.89 -19.81 12.71
N SER A 137 16.04 -19.40 11.44
CA SER A 137 15.10 -19.77 10.38
C SER A 137 15.04 -21.30 10.16
N ASP A 138 16.07 -22.03 10.53
CA ASP A 138 16.11 -23.50 10.42
C ASP A 138 15.12 -24.18 11.35
N ASP A 139 14.70 -23.49 12.43
CA ASP A 139 13.70 -23.97 13.36
C ASP A 139 12.25 -23.76 12.90
N PHE A 140 12.02 -22.96 11.84
CA PHE A 140 10.67 -22.62 11.39
C PHE A 140 9.85 -23.87 11.04
N GLU A 141 10.42 -24.82 10.34
CA GLU A 141 9.71 -26.07 9.99
C GLU A 141 9.29 -26.86 11.24
N LYS A 142 10.13 -26.86 12.28
CA LYS A 142 9.83 -27.52 13.56
C LYS A 142 8.67 -26.80 14.27
N ILE A 143 8.67 -25.48 14.28
CA ILE A 143 7.60 -24.68 14.89
C ILE A 143 6.30 -24.87 14.10
N GLU A 144 6.33 -24.82 12.77
CA GLU A 144 5.17 -25.08 11.90
C GLU A 144 4.60 -26.49 12.10
N ALA A 145 5.46 -27.49 12.28
CA ALA A 145 5.03 -28.85 12.57
C ALA A 145 4.26 -28.93 13.90
N GLU A 146 4.72 -28.21 14.94
CA GLU A 146 4.01 -28.14 16.21
C GLU A 146 2.70 -27.34 16.11
N MET A 147 2.70 -26.22 15.38
CA MET A 147 1.46 -25.47 15.07
C MET A 147 0.42 -26.38 14.41
N LYS A 148 0.83 -27.20 13.42
CA LYS A 148 -0.07 -28.14 12.73
C LYS A 148 -0.62 -29.22 13.68
N LYS A 149 0.14 -29.65 14.70
CA LYS A 149 -0.35 -30.57 15.74
C LYS A 149 -1.42 -29.89 16.61
N ILE A 150 -1.17 -28.66 17.09
CA ILE A 150 -2.13 -27.87 17.86
C ILE A 150 -3.43 -27.65 17.09
N ILE A 151 -3.33 -27.34 15.80
CA ILE A 151 -4.48 -27.21 14.91
C ILE A 151 -5.26 -28.54 14.82
N LYS A 152 -4.56 -29.67 14.70
CA LYS A 152 -5.18 -30.99 14.62
C LYS A 152 -5.81 -31.44 15.94
N GLU A 153 -5.29 -30.98 17.07
CA GLU A 153 -5.86 -31.23 18.39
C GLU A 153 -7.25 -30.58 18.55
N ASP A 154 -7.57 -29.55 17.74
CA ASP A 154 -8.84 -28.81 17.74
C ASP A 154 -9.26 -28.34 19.15
N LEU A 155 -8.31 -27.74 19.84
CA LEU A 155 -8.51 -27.28 21.21
C LEU A 155 -9.57 -26.16 21.27
N PRO A 156 -10.58 -26.26 22.14
CA PRO A 156 -11.50 -25.15 22.35
C PRO A 156 -10.75 -23.94 22.91
N ILE A 157 -11.13 -22.76 22.44
CA ILE A 157 -10.57 -21.49 22.91
C ILE A 157 -11.59 -20.87 23.86
N GLU A 158 -11.23 -20.74 25.13
CA GLU A 158 -12.10 -20.24 26.19
C GLU A 158 -11.67 -18.84 26.60
N ARG A 159 -12.64 -17.89 26.64
CA ARG A 159 -12.42 -16.54 27.16
C ARG A 159 -12.89 -16.44 28.59
N TYR A 160 -12.09 -15.87 29.47
CA TYR A 160 -12.47 -15.54 30.84
C TYR A 160 -11.74 -14.27 31.31
N SER A 161 -12.25 -13.66 32.38
CA SER A 161 -11.65 -12.44 32.95
C SER A 161 -11.28 -12.69 34.40
N LEU A 162 -10.23 -12.01 34.85
CA LEU A 162 -9.78 -12.06 36.24
C LEU A 162 -9.71 -10.63 36.82
N PRO A 163 -9.96 -10.46 38.12
CA PRO A 163 -9.63 -9.23 38.82
C PRO A 163 -8.12 -8.92 38.70
N ARG A 164 -7.74 -7.65 38.68
CA ARG A 164 -6.35 -7.21 38.45
C ARG A 164 -5.33 -7.91 39.33
N GLU A 165 -5.57 -8.01 40.63
CA GLU A 165 -4.65 -8.66 41.56
C GLU A 165 -4.45 -10.17 41.27
N GLU A 166 -5.53 -10.85 40.91
CA GLU A 166 -5.50 -12.25 40.53
C GLU A 166 -4.81 -12.46 39.18
N ALA A 167 -5.06 -11.55 38.21
CA ALA A 167 -4.43 -11.56 36.90
C ALA A 167 -2.89 -11.38 37.01
N ILE A 168 -2.46 -10.41 37.81
CA ILE A 168 -1.03 -10.17 38.09
C ILE A 168 -0.38 -11.40 38.76
N LYS A 169 -1.03 -11.95 39.78
CA LYS A 169 -0.53 -13.15 40.48
C LYS A 169 -0.42 -14.32 39.52
N PHE A 170 -1.45 -14.55 38.70
CA PHE A 170 -1.49 -15.62 37.71
C PHE A 170 -0.33 -15.53 36.69
N MET A 171 -0.06 -14.33 36.16
CA MET A 171 1.03 -14.12 35.22
C MET A 171 2.41 -14.22 35.87
N LYS A 172 2.57 -13.75 37.11
CA LYS A 172 3.80 -13.93 37.88
C LYS A 172 4.09 -15.41 38.14
N GLU A 173 3.08 -16.21 38.46
CA GLU A 173 3.24 -17.67 38.66
C GLU A 173 3.66 -18.38 37.35
N LYS A 174 3.24 -17.88 36.20
CA LYS A 174 3.65 -18.36 34.88
C LYS A 174 5.02 -17.82 34.42
N GLY A 175 5.57 -16.84 35.10
CA GLY A 175 6.87 -16.23 34.78
C GLY A 175 6.81 -15.29 33.57
N GLU A 176 5.61 -14.74 33.23
CA GLU A 176 5.38 -13.87 32.09
C GLU A 176 5.41 -12.39 32.51
N ASP A 177 6.63 -11.89 32.80
CA ASP A 177 6.83 -10.54 33.36
C ASP A 177 6.27 -9.42 32.47
N TYR A 178 6.41 -9.53 31.15
CA TYR A 178 5.86 -8.57 30.21
C TYR A 178 4.32 -8.47 30.25
N LYS A 179 3.65 -9.60 30.51
CA LYS A 179 2.20 -9.62 30.69
C LYS A 179 1.79 -8.96 32.01
N VAL A 180 2.62 -9.08 33.04
CA VAL A 180 2.42 -8.37 34.31
C VAL A 180 2.51 -6.85 34.09
N GLU A 181 3.55 -6.39 33.41
CA GLU A 181 3.75 -4.99 33.06
C GLU A 181 2.55 -4.43 32.26
N LEU A 182 2.06 -5.17 31.26
CA LEU A 182 0.88 -4.77 30.48
C LEU A 182 -0.38 -4.65 31.35
N ILE A 183 -0.59 -5.58 32.31
CA ILE A 183 -1.76 -5.52 33.21
C ILE A 183 -1.68 -4.33 34.16
N GLU A 184 -0.47 -4.02 34.67
CA GLU A 184 -0.26 -2.91 35.60
C GLU A 184 -0.55 -1.55 34.96
N GLU A 185 -0.41 -1.43 33.64
CA GLU A 185 -0.64 -0.21 32.86
C GLU A 185 -2.08 0.00 32.40
N LEU A 186 -2.90 -1.06 32.38
CA LEU A 186 -4.31 -0.90 31.98
C LEU A 186 -5.01 0.09 32.90
N PRO A 187 -5.93 0.93 32.39
CA PRO A 187 -6.72 1.86 33.21
C PRO A 187 -7.49 1.13 34.34
N GLU A 188 -7.76 1.84 35.42
CA GLU A 188 -8.61 1.29 36.48
C GLU A 188 -10.02 1.03 35.98
N GLY A 189 -10.53 -0.17 36.24
CA GLY A 189 -11.87 -0.58 35.83
C GLY A 189 -11.94 -1.26 34.47
N GLU A 190 -10.84 -1.29 33.72
CA GLU A 190 -10.80 -2.04 32.48
C GLU A 190 -10.82 -3.56 32.70
N GLU A 191 -11.57 -4.29 31.85
CA GLU A 191 -11.71 -5.72 31.91
C GLU A 191 -10.41 -6.42 31.51
N ILE A 192 -9.82 -7.22 32.40
CA ILE A 192 -8.63 -7.98 32.13
C ILE A 192 -9.00 -9.38 31.69
N SER A 193 -8.97 -9.60 30.38
CA SER A 193 -9.39 -10.85 29.76
C SER A 193 -8.24 -11.73 29.32
N PHE A 194 -8.48 -13.04 29.34
CA PHE A 194 -7.58 -14.10 28.98
C PHE A 194 -8.23 -15.03 27.97
N TYR A 195 -7.41 -15.57 27.08
CA TYR A 195 -7.82 -16.65 26.19
C TYR A 195 -6.98 -17.89 26.47
N LYS A 196 -7.68 -19.00 26.75
CA LYS A 196 -7.08 -20.30 27.06
C LYS A 196 -7.36 -21.29 25.94
N GLN A 197 -6.32 -21.98 25.48
CA GLN A 197 -6.39 -23.06 24.51
C GLN A 197 -5.55 -24.26 25.02
N GLY A 198 -6.23 -25.25 25.61
CA GLY A 198 -5.55 -26.39 26.25
C GLY A 198 -4.65 -25.97 27.40
N ASP A 199 -3.34 -26.23 27.25
CA ASP A 199 -2.28 -25.91 28.22
C ASP A 199 -1.75 -24.47 28.12
N PHE A 200 -2.12 -23.74 27.07
CA PHE A 200 -1.69 -22.38 26.81
C PHE A 200 -2.75 -21.36 27.24
N THR A 201 -2.31 -20.26 27.84
CA THR A 201 -3.17 -19.13 28.21
C THR A 201 -2.41 -17.83 27.99
N ASP A 202 -3.05 -16.87 27.34
CA ASP A 202 -2.47 -15.56 27.11
C ASP A 202 -3.42 -14.42 27.52
N LEU A 203 -2.84 -13.29 27.98
CA LEU A 203 -3.53 -12.04 28.21
C LEU A 203 -3.89 -11.42 26.88
N CYS A 204 -5.17 -11.23 26.61
CA CYS A 204 -5.62 -10.75 25.31
C CYS A 204 -7.07 -10.20 25.35
N ALA A 205 -7.34 -9.13 24.61
CA ALA A 205 -8.68 -8.55 24.43
C ALA A 205 -9.53 -9.33 23.40
N GLY A 206 -8.89 -10.07 22.48
CA GLY A 206 -9.59 -10.78 21.40
C GLY A 206 -9.91 -9.87 20.20
N PRO A 207 -10.85 -10.25 19.31
CA PRO A 207 -11.55 -11.53 19.30
C PRO A 207 -10.71 -12.73 18.80
N HIS A 208 -11.17 -13.94 19.09
CA HIS A 208 -10.56 -15.19 18.63
C HIS A 208 -11.60 -16.17 18.07
N LEU A 209 -11.14 -17.11 17.25
CA LEU A 209 -11.93 -18.24 16.76
C LEU A 209 -12.41 -19.13 17.90
N MET A 210 -13.37 -20.01 17.63
CA MET A 210 -13.94 -20.92 18.65
C MET A 210 -13.00 -22.05 19.03
N SER A 211 -12.12 -22.50 18.14
CA SER A 211 -11.12 -23.54 18.42
C SER A 211 -9.91 -23.39 17.52
N THR A 212 -8.79 -24.02 17.91
CA THR A 212 -7.55 -24.04 17.11
C THR A 212 -7.72 -24.76 15.77
N GLY A 213 -8.63 -25.74 15.69
CA GLY A 213 -8.92 -26.51 14.48
C GLY A 213 -9.66 -25.73 13.40
N LYS A 214 -10.13 -24.50 13.68
CA LYS A 214 -10.67 -23.58 12.68
C LYS A 214 -9.60 -23.01 11.76
N VAL A 215 -8.38 -22.86 12.23
CA VAL A 215 -7.21 -22.53 11.39
C VAL A 215 -6.83 -23.75 10.55
N LYS A 216 -6.41 -23.55 9.29
CA LYS A 216 -6.09 -24.67 8.38
C LYS A 216 -4.69 -24.64 7.84
N ALA A 217 -4.31 -23.61 7.13
CA ALA A 217 -3.01 -23.49 6.50
C ALA A 217 -2.19 -22.37 7.15
N VAL A 218 -0.97 -22.68 7.57
CA VAL A 218 -0.10 -21.76 8.30
C VAL A 218 1.32 -21.79 7.74
N LYS A 219 1.98 -20.61 7.74
CA LYS A 219 3.38 -20.46 7.37
C LYS A 219 4.05 -19.38 8.21
N ILE A 220 5.26 -19.65 8.70
CA ILE A 220 6.15 -18.64 9.29
C ILE A 220 6.95 -18.03 8.13
N LEU A 221 6.90 -16.71 7.98
CA LEU A 221 7.51 -16.02 6.85
C LEU A 221 8.93 -15.56 7.13
N SER A 222 9.17 -14.99 8.33
CA SER A 222 10.46 -14.43 8.70
C SER A 222 10.55 -14.18 10.21
N SER A 223 11.76 -13.91 10.69
CA SER A 223 11.97 -13.30 12.00
C SER A 223 12.91 -12.11 11.92
N SER A 224 12.74 -11.15 12.84
CA SER A 224 13.58 -9.95 12.96
C SER A 224 13.71 -9.53 14.42
N GLY A 225 14.69 -8.66 14.72
CA GLY A 225 14.73 -7.93 15.98
C GLY A 225 13.64 -6.87 16.05
N ALA A 226 13.08 -6.65 17.22
CA ALA A 226 12.15 -5.55 17.50
C ALA A 226 12.36 -5.08 18.94
N TYR A 227 12.47 -3.78 19.18
CA TYR A 227 12.56 -3.26 20.53
C TYR A 227 11.20 -3.30 21.22
N TRP A 228 11.20 -3.69 22.52
CA TRP A 228 9.99 -3.65 23.33
C TRP A 228 9.38 -2.25 23.27
N ARG A 229 8.09 -2.16 22.88
CA ARG A 229 7.34 -0.91 22.69
C ARG A 229 7.92 0.03 21.63
N GLY A 230 8.77 -0.46 20.74
CA GLY A 230 9.37 0.36 19.69
C GLY A 230 10.43 1.35 20.17
N ASP A 231 10.82 1.32 21.44
CA ASP A 231 11.85 2.19 22.00
C ASP A 231 13.21 1.47 21.98
N GLU A 232 14.19 2.06 21.31
CA GLU A 232 15.55 1.54 21.16
C GLU A 232 16.32 1.40 22.49
N HIS A 233 15.87 2.04 23.57
CA HIS A 233 16.43 1.93 24.91
C HIS A 233 15.93 0.67 25.65
N ASN A 234 14.85 0.07 25.17
CA ASN A 234 14.29 -1.15 25.75
C ASN A 234 14.96 -2.40 25.18
N LYS A 235 14.65 -3.53 25.82
CA LYS A 235 15.19 -4.83 25.40
C LYS A 235 14.80 -5.18 23.97
N MET A 236 15.74 -5.65 23.18
CA MET A 236 15.50 -6.23 21.87
C MET A 236 14.86 -7.61 22.01
N LEU A 237 13.70 -7.78 21.43
CA LEU A 237 12.91 -8.99 21.33
C LEU A 237 13.11 -9.63 19.95
N GLN A 238 12.72 -10.89 19.82
CA GLN A 238 12.65 -11.57 18.54
C GLN A 238 11.19 -11.58 18.05
N ARG A 239 10.92 -10.95 16.93
CA ARG A 239 9.62 -10.89 16.26
C ARG A 239 9.52 -11.94 15.19
N PHE A 240 8.47 -12.76 15.22
CA PHE A 240 8.15 -13.74 14.18
C PHE A 240 6.93 -13.27 13.39
N TYR A 241 7.06 -13.22 12.08
CA TYR A 241 5.96 -12.94 11.17
C TYR A 241 5.38 -14.22 10.61
N GLY A 242 4.07 -14.32 10.57
CA GLY A 242 3.37 -15.45 10.02
C GLY A 242 2.13 -15.07 9.23
N ILE A 243 1.66 -16.04 8.45
CA ILE A 243 0.42 -15.92 7.65
C ILE A 243 -0.38 -17.21 7.77
N SER A 244 -1.70 -17.10 7.68
CA SER A 244 -2.57 -18.26 7.67
C SER A 244 -3.82 -18.04 6.83
N TYR A 245 -4.36 -19.12 6.27
CA TYR A 245 -5.53 -19.09 5.41
C TYR A 245 -6.51 -20.24 5.74
N PRO A 246 -7.83 -20.06 5.47
CA PRO A 246 -8.82 -21.13 5.61
C PRO A 246 -8.62 -22.29 4.65
N LYS A 247 -7.90 -22.11 3.54
CA LYS A 247 -7.62 -23.12 2.52
C LYS A 247 -6.12 -23.19 2.20
N ALA A 248 -5.61 -24.41 1.96
CA ALA A 248 -4.21 -24.59 1.58
C ALA A 248 -3.89 -23.94 0.22
N SER A 249 -4.81 -23.95 -0.73
CA SER A 249 -4.62 -23.28 -2.02
C SER A 249 -4.42 -21.77 -1.87
N GLN A 250 -5.17 -21.10 -0.98
CA GLN A 250 -5.00 -19.67 -0.74
C GLN A 250 -3.61 -19.34 -0.17
N LEU A 251 -3.09 -20.21 0.72
CA LEU A 251 -1.72 -20.06 1.22
C LEU A 251 -0.68 -20.29 0.11
N GLU A 252 -0.87 -21.29 -0.73
CA GLU A 252 0.01 -21.59 -1.86
C GLU A 252 0.03 -20.43 -2.86
N ASP A 253 -1.13 -19.89 -3.21
CA ASP A 253 -1.25 -18.72 -4.09
C ASP A 253 -0.52 -17.51 -3.52
N TYR A 254 -0.66 -17.26 -2.21
CA TYR A 254 0.04 -16.19 -1.52
C TYR A 254 1.56 -16.38 -1.50
N LEU A 255 2.04 -17.60 -1.22
CA LEU A 255 3.47 -17.90 -1.24
C LEU A 255 4.07 -17.76 -2.65
N ASN A 256 3.34 -18.21 -3.68
CA ASN A 256 3.73 -18.03 -5.08
C ASN A 256 3.80 -16.53 -5.44
N MET A 257 2.81 -15.72 -4.99
CA MET A 257 2.83 -14.27 -5.17
C MET A 257 4.06 -13.64 -4.50
N LEU A 258 4.42 -14.06 -3.26
CA LEU A 258 5.61 -13.55 -2.58
C LEU A 258 6.92 -13.93 -3.30
N GLU A 259 6.99 -15.16 -3.85
CA GLU A 259 8.14 -15.60 -4.66
C GLU A 259 8.27 -14.77 -5.94
N GLU A 260 7.16 -14.53 -6.64
CA GLU A 260 7.14 -13.66 -7.81
C GLU A 260 7.50 -12.22 -7.46
N ALA A 261 7.02 -11.69 -6.32
CA ALA A 261 7.39 -10.37 -5.82
C ALA A 261 8.90 -10.23 -5.60
N LYS A 262 9.54 -11.25 -5.01
CA LYS A 262 11.00 -11.29 -4.82
C LYS A 262 11.78 -11.29 -6.15
N LYS A 263 11.27 -12.00 -7.17
CA LYS A 263 11.89 -12.02 -8.50
C LYS A 263 11.78 -10.66 -9.20
N ARG A 264 10.71 -9.90 -8.92
CA ARG A 264 10.40 -8.61 -9.51
C ARG A 264 10.92 -7.42 -8.71
N ASP A 265 11.53 -7.64 -7.54
CA ASP A 265 12.02 -6.57 -6.65
C ASP A 265 12.83 -5.53 -7.45
N HIS A 266 12.39 -4.28 -7.44
CA HIS A 266 12.97 -3.20 -8.23
C HIS A 266 14.41 -2.89 -7.84
N LYS A 267 14.82 -3.16 -6.58
CA LYS A 267 16.22 -2.96 -6.13
C LYS A 267 17.14 -3.97 -6.79
N LYS A 268 16.67 -5.23 -6.87
CA LYS A 268 17.40 -6.31 -7.56
C LYS A 268 17.46 -6.05 -9.05
N LEU A 269 16.31 -5.87 -9.70
CA LEU A 269 16.23 -5.65 -11.15
C LEU A 269 16.89 -4.33 -11.56
N GLY A 270 16.75 -3.28 -10.77
CA GLY A 270 17.40 -2.00 -11.02
C GLY A 270 18.90 -2.09 -11.05
N LYS A 271 19.49 -2.92 -10.17
CA LYS A 271 20.94 -3.23 -10.20
C LYS A 271 21.32 -4.10 -11.40
N GLU A 272 20.57 -5.20 -11.66
CA GLU A 272 20.83 -6.13 -12.75
C GLU A 272 20.73 -5.46 -14.14
N LEU A 273 19.79 -4.53 -14.31
CA LEU A 273 19.54 -3.79 -15.53
C LEU A 273 20.28 -2.43 -15.58
N GLU A 274 21.13 -2.14 -14.61
CA GLU A 274 21.94 -0.91 -14.52
C GLU A 274 21.09 0.38 -14.60
N LEU A 275 19.95 0.42 -13.86
CA LEU A 275 19.03 1.56 -13.89
C LEU A 275 19.37 2.60 -12.83
N PHE A 276 19.61 2.17 -11.59
CA PHE A 276 19.92 3.07 -10.48
C PHE A 276 20.71 2.38 -9.38
N MET A 277 21.28 3.20 -8.49
CA MET A 277 21.91 2.74 -7.25
C MET A 277 21.61 3.69 -6.09
N ILE A 278 21.77 3.20 -4.88
CA ILE A 278 21.80 4.00 -3.65
C ILE A 278 23.14 3.79 -3.00
N ALA A 279 23.92 4.87 -2.85
CA ALA A 279 25.23 4.83 -2.26
C ALA A 279 25.17 5.00 -0.73
N PRO A 280 26.16 4.45 0.02
CA PRO A 280 26.24 4.66 1.48
C PRO A 280 26.35 6.12 1.88
N GLU A 281 26.90 6.98 1.03
CA GLU A 281 27.05 8.41 1.23
C GLU A 281 25.70 9.17 1.18
N GLY A 282 24.67 8.54 0.58
CA GLY A 282 23.34 9.15 0.42
C GLY A 282 22.21 8.14 0.63
N PRO A 283 21.99 7.63 1.87
CA PRO A 283 20.89 6.71 2.13
C PRO A 283 19.54 7.41 1.87
N GLY A 284 18.75 6.82 0.97
CA GLY A 284 17.48 7.39 0.52
C GLY A 284 17.60 8.42 -0.62
N PHE A 285 18.80 8.62 -1.18
CA PHE A 285 19.04 9.47 -2.35
C PHE A 285 19.38 8.58 -3.55
N PRO A 286 18.47 8.38 -4.52
CA PRO A 286 18.75 7.53 -5.68
C PRO A 286 19.68 8.21 -6.68
N PHE A 287 20.67 7.45 -7.18
CA PHE A 287 21.53 7.82 -8.28
C PHE A 287 21.07 7.07 -9.52
N PHE A 288 20.63 7.79 -10.54
CA PHE A 288 20.25 7.17 -11.81
C PHE A 288 21.48 6.91 -12.67
N LEU A 289 21.62 5.68 -13.15
CA LEU A 289 22.65 5.28 -14.10
C LEU A 289 22.23 5.59 -15.55
N PRO A 290 23.10 5.49 -16.56
CA PRO A 290 22.77 5.91 -17.93
C PRO A 290 21.47 5.29 -18.47
N LYS A 291 21.26 3.98 -18.33
CA LYS A 291 20.02 3.30 -18.78
C LYS A 291 18.79 3.77 -17.99
N GLY A 292 18.95 4.02 -16.68
CA GLY A 292 17.91 4.59 -15.85
C GLY A 292 17.56 6.02 -16.23
N MET A 293 18.54 6.83 -16.64
CA MET A 293 18.28 8.18 -17.14
C MET A 293 17.53 8.17 -18.47
N VAL A 294 17.79 7.21 -19.34
CA VAL A 294 16.98 7.06 -20.57
C VAL A 294 15.52 6.78 -20.23
N LEU A 295 15.25 5.81 -19.34
CA LEU A 295 13.90 5.51 -18.90
C LEU A 295 13.21 6.74 -18.26
N ARG A 296 13.95 7.45 -17.41
CA ARG A 296 13.46 8.67 -16.76
C ARG A 296 13.11 9.76 -17.79
N ASN A 297 13.98 10.02 -18.75
CA ASN A 297 13.76 11.03 -19.79
C ASN A 297 12.54 10.69 -20.64
N VAL A 298 12.36 9.42 -21.02
CA VAL A 298 11.16 8.96 -21.77
C VAL A 298 9.88 9.24 -20.99
N LEU A 299 9.86 9.01 -19.66
CA LEU A 299 8.72 9.33 -18.82
C LEU A 299 8.48 10.84 -18.69
N GLU A 300 9.54 11.63 -18.51
CA GLU A 300 9.44 13.08 -18.42
C GLU A 300 8.97 13.70 -19.75
N ASP A 301 9.42 13.19 -20.90
CA ASP A 301 8.99 13.65 -22.22
C ASP A 301 7.54 13.26 -22.50
N PHE A 302 7.13 12.04 -22.12
CA PHE A 302 5.72 11.62 -22.15
C PHE A 302 4.87 12.57 -21.30
N TRP A 303 5.31 12.90 -20.09
CA TRP A 303 4.62 13.81 -19.19
C TRP A 303 4.46 15.20 -19.82
N ARG A 304 5.54 15.77 -20.40
CA ARG A 304 5.50 17.09 -21.08
C ARG A 304 4.54 17.10 -22.25
N ASP A 305 4.57 16.06 -23.07
CA ASP A 305 3.69 15.96 -24.25
C ASP A 305 2.22 15.89 -23.85
N ILE A 306 1.85 15.00 -22.91
CA ILE A 306 0.46 14.85 -22.50
C ILE A 306 -0.06 16.08 -21.76
N HIS A 307 0.79 16.77 -20.99
CA HIS A 307 0.42 18.01 -20.29
C HIS A 307 0.20 19.17 -21.26
N ARG A 308 1.12 19.34 -22.21
CA ARG A 308 0.98 20.36 -23.28
C ARG A 308 -0.31 20.16 -24.05
N LYS A 309 -0.66 18.93 -24.43
CA LYS A 309 -1.90 18.59 -25.14
C LYS A 309 -3.17 18.87 -24.31
N ASN A 310 -3.06 18.96 -22.99
CA ASN A 310 -4.17 19.26 -22.07
C ASN A 310 -4.12 20.70 -21.52
N GLY A 311 -3.35 21.60 -22.16
CA GLY A 311 -3.34 23.03 -21.86
C GLY A 311 -2.56 23.41 -20.58
N TYR A 312 -1.63 22.56 -20.13
CA TYR A 312 -0.72 22.89 -19.03
C TYR A 312 0.48 23.69 -19.55
N VAL A 313 0.95 24.61 -18.72
CA VAL A 313 2.22 25.31 -18.90
C VAL A 313 3.26 24.79 -17.89
N GLU A 314 4.51 24.58 -18.35
CA GLU A 314 5.57 24.11 -17.46
C GLU A 314 6.23 25.30 -16.77
N ILE A 315 6.41 25.19 -15.45
CA ILE A 315 7.14 26.15 -14.61
C ILE A 315 8.31 25.47 -13.91
N LYS A 316 9.20 26.25 -13.29
CA LYS A 316 10.30 25.73 -12.45
C LYS A 316 10.49 26.64 -11.25
N THR A 317 10.50 26.05 -10.06
CA THR A 317 10.73 26.80 -8.80
C THR A 317 12.05 26.41 -8.16
N PRO A 318 12.72 27.35 -7.42
CA PRO A 318 13.98 27.08 -6.73
C PRO A 318 13.83 26.02 -5.64
N MET A 319 14.91 25.29 -5.35
CA MET A 319 14.95 24.27 -4.31
C MET A 319 15.10 24.87 -2.91
N ILE A 320 15.86 25.95 -2.76
CA ILE A 320 16.19 26.57 -1.48
C ILE A 320 15.46 27.92 -1.41
N LEU A 321 14.63 28.08 -0.39
CA LEU A 321 13.84 29.28 -0.16
C LEU A 321 13.89 29.63 1.34
N ASN A 322 13.77 30.92 1.69
CA ASN A 322 13.88 31.38 3.08
C ASN A 322 12.71 30.85 3.95
N GLU A 323 12.94 30.83 5.25
CA GLU A 323 11.99 30.28 6.23
C GLU A 323 10.65 31.05 6.25
N GLU A 324 10.63 32.34 5.94
CA GLU A 324 9.40 33.15 5.91
C GLU A 324 8.34 32.58 4.97
N LEU A 325 8.77 32.03 3.81
CA LEU A 325 7.87 31.38 2.88
C LEU A 325 7.19 30.15 3.50
N TRP A 326 7.94 29.38 4.28
CA TRP A 326 7.47 28.16 4.91
C TRP A 326 6.54 28.44 6.10
N HIS A 327 6.77 29.53 6.84
CA HIS A 327 5.81 30.04 7.83
C HIS A 327 4.52 30.50 7.18
N ARG A 328 4.61 31.28 6.10
CA ARG A 328 3.43 31.74 5.35
C ARG A 328 2.57 30.60 4.84
N SER A 329 3.18 29.55 4.35
CA SER A 329 2.47 28.36 3.83
C SER A 329 2.02 27.38 4.92
N GLY A 330 2.43 27.53 6.18
CA GLY A 330 2.13 26.62 7.28
C GLY A 330 3.00 25.36 7.32
N HIS A 331 3.89 25.16 6.36
CA HIS A 331 4.77 23.98 6.35
C HIS A 331 5.72 23.96 7.54
N TRP A 332 6.14 25.11 8.03
CA TRP A 332 7.02 25.19 9.20
C TRP A 332 6.35 24.70 10.48
N ASP A 333 5.05 24.90 10.60
CA ASP A 333 4.29 24.54 11.79
C ASP A 333 3.82 23.06 11.75
N HIS A 334 3.40 22.57 10.58
CA HIS A 334 2.79 21.24 10.43
C HIS A 334 3.72 20.19 9.79
N TYR A 335 4.87 20.57 9.22
CA TYR A 335 5.71 19.66 8.43
C TYR A 335 7.22 19.79 8.70
N LYS A 336 7.63 20.57 9.70
CA LYS A 336 9.03 20.90 9.97
C LYS A 336 9.93 19.67 10.18
N GLU A 337 9.44 18.65 10.87
CA GLU A 337 10.21 17.43 11.15
C GLU A 337 10.65 16.70 9.87
N ASN A 338 9.91 16.89 8.80
CA ASN A 338 10.21 16.29 7.49
C ASN A 338 11.00 17.23 6.57
N MET A 339 11.39 18.41 7.03
CA MET A 339 12.15 19.39 6.23
C MET A 339 13.64 19.32 6.50
N TYR A 340 14.44 19.45 5.44
CA TYR A 340 15.84 19.79 5.54
C TYR A 340 15.97 21.32 5.64
N THR A 341 16.72 21.81 6.62
CA THR A 341 16.98 23.24 6.83
C THR A 341 18.46 23.54 6.82
N THR A 342 18.81 24.76 6.45
CA THR A 342 20.19 25.26 6.48
C THR A 342 20.19 26.74 6.86
N LYS A 343 21.34 27.22 7.38
CA LYS A 343 21.52 28.64 7.73
C LYS A 343 22.58 29.26 6.82
N ILE A 344 22.22 30.33 6.12
CA ILE A 344 23.11 31.08 5.22
C ILE A 344 23.10 32.52 5.66
N ASP A 345 24.29 33.10 5.97
CA ASP A 345 24.47 34.47 6.43
C ASP A 345 23.57 34.86 7.62
N GLY A 346 23.31 33.90 8.52
CA GLY A 346 22.48 34.10 9.70
C GLY A 346 20.95 33.99 9.47
N VAL A 347 20.53 33.76 8.23
CA VAL A 347 19.10 33.54 7.84
C VAL A 347 18.84 32.06 7.65
N ASP A 348 17.71 31.58 8.17
CA ASP A 348 17.28 30.19 7.99
C ASP A 348 16.60 29.98 6.61
N TYR A 349 16.93 28.88 5.97
CA TYR A 349 16.38 28.46 4.69
C TYR A 349 15.85 27.03 4.79
N GLY A 350 14.75 26.75 4.11
CA GLY A 350 14.24 25.40 3.90
C GLY A 350 14.57 24.90 2.50
N ILE A 351 14.99 23.63 2.41
CA ILE A 351 15.01 22.89 1.14
C ILE A 351 13.59 22.41 0.91
N LYS A 352 13.00 22.75 -0.24
CA LYS A 352 11.55 22.55 -0.46
C LYS A 352 11.11 21.10 -0.29
N PRO A 353 10.15 20.82 0.62
CA PRO A 353 9.50 19.51 0.74
C PRO A 353 8.32 19.37 -0.21
N MET A 354 7.81 20.48 -0.74
CA MET A 354 6.67 20.62 -1.66
C MET A 354 6.89 21.79 -2.62
N ASN A 355 6.20 21.76 -3.78
CA ASN A 355 6.37 22.76 -4.83
C ASN A 355 5.38 23.93 -4.71
N CYS A 356 4.24 23.71 -4.05
CA CYS A 356 3.11 24.65 -3.99
C CYS A 356 3.49 26.09 -3.58
N PRO A 357 4.32 26.37 -2.54
CA PRO A 357 4.64 27.74 -2.19
C PRO A 357 5.39 28.49 -3.30
N GLY A 358 6.29 27.79 -4.00
CA GLY A 358 6.98 28.33 -5.17
C GLY A 358 6.03 28.63 -6.34
N GLY A 359 5.12 27.73 -6.64
CA GLY A 359 4.09 27.89 -7.68
C GLY A 359 3.19 29.11 -7.43
N MET A 360 2.80 29.34 -6.19
CA MET A 360 2.03 30.53 -5.79
C MET A 360 2.79 31.84 -6.00
N LEU A 361 4.10 31.85 -5.75
CA LEU A 361 4.94 33.03 -6.06
C LEU A 361 4.99 33.27 -7.57
N VAL A 362 5.04 32.23 -8.39
CA VAL A 362 4.97 32.37 -9.86
C VAL A 362 3.63 32.92 -10.29
N TYR A 363 2.50 32.41 -9.77
CA TYR A 363 1.18 32.98 -10.03
C TYR A 363 1.12 34.47 -9.67
N LYS A 364 1.60 34.83 -8.47
CA LYS A 364 1.57 36.20 -7.94
C LYS A 364 2.49 37.17 -8.70
N SER A 365 3.40 36.69 -9.55
CA SER A 365 4.36 37.52 -10.29
C SER A 365 3.73 38.49 -11.29
N LYS A 366 2.47 38.27 -11.67
CA LYS A 366 1.66 39.16 -12.54
C LYS A 366 0.21 39.20 -12.08
N MET A 367 -0.50 40.22 -12.56
CA MET A 367 -1.96 40.32 -12.35
C MET A 367 -2.69 39.41 -13.34
N HIS A 368 -3.74 38.75 -12.89
CA HIS A 368 -4.59 37.88 -13.69
C HIS A 368 -6.02 38.43 -13.76
N SER A 369 -6.70 38.16 -14.85
CA SER A 369 -8.14 38.39 -15.05
C SER A 369 -8.88 37.05 -14.95
N TYR A 370 -10.17 37.10 -14.66
CA TYR A 370 -11.04 35.91 -14.71
C TYR A 370 -11.00 35.18 -16.07
N LYS A 371 -10.68 35.90 -17.17
CA LYS A 371 -10.54 35.35 -18.53
C LYS A 371 -9.26 34.50 -18.69
N ASP A 372 -8.27 34.71 -17.84
CA ASP A 372 -6.99 33.94 -17.86
C ASP A 372 -7.14 32.58 -17.17
N LEU A 373 -8.20 32.40 -16.35
CA LEU A 373 -8.43 31.19 -15.58
C LEU A 373 -9.28 30.17 -16.36
N PRO A 374 -8.99 28.86 -16.24
CA PRO A 374 -8.03 28.24 -15.33
C PRO A 374 -6.58 28.33 -15.82
N ILE A 375 -5.64 28.56 -14.91
CA ILE A 375 -4.19 28.45 -15.19
C ILE A 375 -3.72 27.10 -14.64
N ARG A 376 -3.22 26.23 -15.53
CA ARG A 376 -2.70 24.90 -15.18
C ARG A 376 -1.19 24.91 -15.25
N ALA A 377 -0.52 25.13 -14.11
CA ALA A 377 0.94 25.24 -14.01
C ALA A 377 1.53 23.89 -13.56
N GLY A 378 2.19 23.18 -14.45
CA GLY A 378 2.88 21.91 -14.17
C GLY A 378 4.36 22.11 -13.84
N GLU A 379 4.90 21.30 -12.96
CA GLU A 379 6.31 21.28 -12.59
C GLU A 379 6.80 19.86 -12.34
N LEU A 380 7.84 19.44 -13.06
CA LEU A 380 8.68 18.33 -12.63
C LEU A 380 9.57 18.84 -11.50
N GLY A 381 9.00 18.84 -10.29
CA GLY A 381 9.53 19.53 -9.13
C GLY A 381 10.36 18.62 -8.23
N LEU A 382 11.69 18.86 -8.16
CA LEU A 382 12.57 18.14 -7.25
C LEU A 382 12.34 18.61 -5.80
N VAL A 383 11.98 17.68 -4.94
CA VAL A 383 11.71 17.93 -3.52
C VAL A 383 12.53 17.00 -2.61
N HIS A 384 12.68 17.41 -1.37
CA HIS A 384 13.43 16.67 -0.35
C HIS A 384 12.60 16.51 0.90
N ARG A 385 12.51 15.27 1.43
CA ARG A 385 11.81 14.96 2.67
C ARG A 385 12.68 14.13 3.59
N HIS A 386 12.77 14.51 4.85
CA HIS A 386 13.52 13.77 5.87
C HIS A 386 12.73 12.54 6.31
N GLU A 387 12.69 11.50 5.44
CA GLU A 387 12.10 10.22 5.79
C GLU A 387 13.00 9.48 6.80
N LYS A 388 12.39 8.78 7.77
CA LYS A 388 13.14 8.00 8.76
C LYS A 388 13.88 6.82 8.10
N SER A 389 15.07 6.50 8.60
CA SER A 389 15.92 5.45 7.99
C SER A 389 15.24 4.09 7.90
N GLY A 390 14.40 3.71 8.86
CA GLY A 390 13.66 2.46 8.86
C GLY A 390 12.54 2.36 7.83
N GLU A 391 12.14 3.47 7.23
CA GLU A 391 11.05 3.54 6.24
C GLU A 391 11.56 3.54 4.80
N LEU A 392 12.87 3.76 4.59
CA LEU A 392 13.46 3.84 3.26
C LEU A 392 13.35 2.50 2.52
N ASN A 393 12.90 2.55 1.25
CA ASN A 393 12.70 1.35 0.45
C ASN A 393 12.96 1.59 -1.04
N GLY A 394 14.21 1.42 -1.46
CA GLY A 394 14.62 1.56 -2.87
C GLY A 394 14.13 2.87 -3.49
N LEU A 395 13.37 2.80 -4.59
CA LEU A 395 12.71 3.95 -5.23
C LEU A 395 11.31 4.25 -4.65
N PHE A 396 10.73 3.35 -3.85
CA PHE A 396 9.36 3.53 -3.33
C PHE A 396 9.27 4.57 -2.20
N ARG A 397 10.30 4.66 -1.36
CA ARG A 397 10.40 5.69 -0.32
C ARG A 397 11.81 6.20 -0.23
N VAL A 398 11.99 7.43 -0.68
CA VAL A 398 13.28 8.11 -0.86
C VAL A 398 13.26 9.48 -0.18
N ARG A 399 14.43 10.07 0.02
CA ARG A 399 14.59 11.41 0.62
C ARG A 399 14.70 12.53 -0.42
N CYS A 400 14.93 12.18 -1.67
CA CYS A 400 15.00 13.11 -2.79
C CYS A 400 14.23 12.51 -3.96
N PHE A 401 13.24 13.22 -4.47
CA PHE A 401 12.40 12.75 -5.56
C PHE A 401 11.78 13.89 -6.36
N THR A 402 11.40 13.58 -7.59
CA THR A 402 10.74 14.52 -8.50
C THR A 402 9.25 14.23 -8.54
N GLN A 403 8.44 15.17 -8.08
CA GLN A 403 6.98 15.12 -8.25
C GLN A 403 6.60 15.58 -9.66
N ASP A 404 5.66 14.88 -10.27
CA ASP A 404 4.96 15.31 -11.49
C ASP A 404 3.81 16.27 -11.14
N ASP A 405 4.16 17.31 -10.43
CA ASP A 405 3.24 18.21 -9.77
C ASP A 405 2.56 19.18 -10.72
N ALA A 406 1.33 19.56 -10.41
CA ALA A 406 0.72 20.73 -11.03
C ALA A 406 -0.23 21.43 -10.07
N HIS A 407 -0.26 22.75 -10.20
CA HIS A 407 -1.13 23.65 -9.47
C HIS A 407 -2.08 24.34 -10.46
N ILE A 408 -3.37 24.14 -10.24
CA ILE A 408 -4.42 24.71 -11.10
C ILE A 408 -5.09 25.81 -10.31
N PHE A 409 -5.02 27.03 -10.82
CA PHE A 409 -5.72 28.18 -10.27
C PHE A 409 -6.98 28.39 -11.11
N CYS A 410 -8.15 28.31 -10.48
CA CYS A 410 -9.42 28.35 -11.19
C CYS A 410 -10.46 29.21 -10.45
N LEU A 411 -11.55 29.51 -11.16
CA LEU A 411 -12.73 30.12 -10.58
C LEU A 411 -13.52 29.08 -9.77
N PRO A 412 -14.32 29.49 -8.76
CA PRO A 412 -15.15 28.56 -8.00
C PRO A 412 -16.08 27.71 -8.89
N GLU A 413 -16.65 28.29 -9.93
CA GLU A 413 -17.50 27.60 -10.90
C GLU A 413 -16.77 26.62 -11.82
N GLN A 414 -15.44 26.68 -11.89
CA GLN A 414 -14.61 25.79 -12.70
C GLN A 414 -14.12 24.54 -11.92
N ILE A 415 -14.30 24.48 -10.60
CA ILE A 415 -13.77 23.40 -9.75
C ILE A 415 -14.17 22.01 -10.29
N GLU A 416 -15.47 21.81 -10.53
CA GLU A 416 -16.00 20.52 -10.97
C GLU A 416 -15.41 20.10 -12.32
N SER A 417 -15.39 21.00 -13.29
CA SER A 417 -14.86 20.73 -14.63
C SER A 417 -13.34 20.47 -14.62
N GLU A 418 -12.59 21.16 -13.76
CA GLU A 418 -11.15 20.93 -13.65
C GLU A 418 -10.85 19.56 -12.99
N ILE A 419 -11.57 19.19 -11.93
CA ILE A 419 -11.41 17.88 -11.30
C ILE A 419 -11.78 16.76 -12.29
N GLU A 420 -12.90 16.90 -13.01
CA GLU A 420 -13.29 15.93 -14.05
C GLU A 420 -12.21 15.81 -15.14
N GLY A 421 -11.65 16.93 -15.58
CA GLY A 421 -10.54 16.96 -16.55
C GLY A 421 -9.30 16.22 -16.06
N ILE A 422 -8.94 16.42 -14.79
CA ILE A 422 -7.80 15.70 -14.16
C ILE A 422 -8.09 14.20 -14.08
N MET A 423 -9.29 13.81 -13.64
CA MET A 423 -9.65 12.38 -13.53
C MET A 423 -9.59 11.66 -14.88
N LYS A 424 -10.08 12.31 -15.97
CA LYS A 424 -9.96 11.79 -17.34
C LYS A 424 -8.49 11.65 -17.76
N LEU A 425 -7.65 12.60 -17.38
CA LEU A 425 -6.23 12.56 -17.69
C LEU A 425 -5.52 11.42 -16.94
N VAL A 426 -5.82 11.23 -15.64
CA VAL A 426 -5.32 10.12 -14.83
C VAL A 426 -5.72 8.76 -15.44
N ASP A 427 -7.00 8.58 -15.76
CA ASP A 427 -7.53 7.36 -16.37
C ASP A 427 -6.82 7.04 -17.71
N LYS A 428 -6.65 8.05 -18.56
CA LYS A 428 -5.92 7.91 -19.82
C LYS A 428 -4.48 7.46 -19.61
N VAL A 429 -3.77 8.10 -18.67
CA VAL A 429 -2.36 7.78 -18.38
C VAL A 429 -2.25 6.35 -17.85
N TYR A 430 -3.03 5.97 -16.84
CA TYR A 430 -2.94 4.63 -16.26
C TYR A 430 -3.28 3.53 -17.27
N LYS A 431 -4.24 3.77 -18.16
CA LYS A 431 -4.54 2.83 -19.27
C LYS A 431 -3.38 2.63 -20.23
N ILE A 432 -2.60 3.68 -20.53
CA ILE A 432 -1.39 3.56 -21.37
C ILE A 432 -0.38 2.62 -20.73
N PHE A 433 -0.14 2.75 -19.42
CA PHE A 433 0.76 1.85 -18.67
C PHE A 433 0.13 0.49 -18.32
N GLY A 434 -1.16 0.29 -18.54
CA GLY A 434 -1.86 -0.97 -18.26
C GLY A 434 -2.21 -1.18 -16.80
N PHE A 435 -2.35 -0.11 -16.03
CA PHE A 435 -2.75 -0.18 -14.64
C PHE A 435 -4.28 -0.13 -14.48
N GLU A 436 -4.79 -1.00 -13.62
CA GLU A 436 -6.06 -0.83 -12.94
C GLU A 436 -5.84 0.02 -11.68
N TYR A 437 -6.88 0.72 -11.22
CA TYR A 437 -6.77 1.55 -10.02
C TYR A 437 -8.08 1.59 -9.24
N THR A 438 -7.95 1.90 -7.94
CA THR A 438 -9.06 2.22 -7.03
C THR A 438 -8.96 3.68 -6.61
N VAL A 439 -10.08 4.25 -6.14
CA VAL A 439 -10.19 5.65 -5.75
C VAL A 439 -10.60 5.74 -4.30
N GLU A 440 -9.90 6.59 -3.55
CA GLU A 440 -10.24 6.93 -2.17
C GLU A 440 -10.50 8.43 -2.03
N LEU A 441 -11.49 8.80 -1.22
CA LEU A 441 -11.73 10.17 -0.79
C LEU A 441 -11.28 10.33 0.66
N SER A 442 -10.19 11.06 0.87
CA SER A 442 -9.62 11.33 2.18
C SER A 442 -10.20 12.62 2.76
N THR A 443 -10.77 12.52 3.95
CA THR A 443 -11.46 13.61 4.63
C THR A 443 -10.55 14.35 5.62
N ARG A 444 -11.10 15.31 6.34
CA ARG A 444 -10.38 16.22 7.23
C ARG A 444 -9.59 15.50 8.34
N PRO A 445 -8.27 15.74 8.49
CA PRO A 445 -7.49 15.26 9.64
C PRO A 445 -7.70 16.14 10.89
N GLU A 446 -7.34 15.61 12.07
CA GLU A 446 -7.42 16.35 13.35
C GLU A 446 -6.56 17.63 13.32
N ASP A 447 -5.30 17.54 12.85
CA ASP A 447 -4.42 18.69 12.66
C ASP A 447 -4.62 19.28 11.25
N SER A 448 -5.50 20.28 11.16
CA SER A 448 -5.87 20.89 9.90
C SER A 448 -6.13 22.37 10.01
N MET A 449 -5.90 23.12 8.92
CA MET A 449 -6.23 24.53 8.77
C MET A 449 -7.66 24.72 8.23
N GLY A 450 -8.21 25.92 8.43
CA GLY A 450 -9.49 26.34 7.85
C GLY A 450 -10.71 26.05 8.73
N THR A 451 -11.86 26.55 8.27
CA THR A 451 -13.14 26.43 8.98
C THR A 451 -13.90 25.18 8.57
N ASP A 452 -14.88 24.79 9.39
CA ASP A 452 -15.76 23.66 9.08
C ASP A 452 -16.54 23.87 7.78
N GLU A 453 -16.95 25.11 7.50
CA GLU A 453 -17.67 25.47 6.27
C GLU A 453 -16.81 25.25 5.03
N GLN A 454 -15.52 25.64 5.09
CA GLN A 454 -14.57 25.46 3.97
C GLN A 454 -14.34 23.97 3.71
N TRP A 455 -14.14 23.17 4.77
CA TRP A 455 -13.97 21.73 4.65
C TRP A 455 -15.20 21.03 4.10
N ASN A 456 -16.38 21.34 4.62
CA ASN A 456 -17.65 20.79 4.14
C ASN A 456 -17.90 21.12 2.66
N MET A 457 -17.56 22.35 2.24
CA MET A 457 -17.68 22.77 0.83
C MET A 457 -16.69 22.00 -0.04
N ALA A 458 -15.43 21.87 0.38
CA ALA A 458 -14.40 21.17 -0.37
C ALA A 458 -14.70 19.67 -0.51
N GLU A 459 -15.02 18.98 0.61
CA GLU A 459 -15.41 17.56 0.58
C GLU A 459 -16.68 17.34 -0.26
N GLY A 460 -17.66 18.25 -0.14
CA GLY A 460 -18.90 18.21 -0.91
C GLY A 460 -18.65 18.30 -2.42
N ALA A 461 -17.73 19.18 -2.85
CA ALA A 461 -17.35 19.33 -4.25
C ALA A 461 -16.68 18.04 -4.79
N LEU A 462 -15.72 17.46 -4.05
CA LEU A 462 -15.06 16.22 -4.44
C LEU A 462 -16.06 15.04 -4.52
N LYS A 463 -16.92 14.89 -3.50
CA LYS A 463 -17.98 13.86 -3.47
C LYS A 463 -18.94 13.99 -4.66
N LYS A 464 -19.32 15.23 -5.01
CA LYS A 464 -20.21 15.50 -6.13
C LYS A 464 -19.61 15.05 -7.45
N VAL A 465 -18.34 15.41 -7.73
CA VAL A 465 -17.69 15.01 -8.99
C VAL A 465 -17.56 13.50 -9.10
N LEU A 466 -17.14 12.80 -8.02
CA LEU A 466 -17.05 11.35 -8.02
C LEU A 466 -18.40 10.69 -8.32
N LYS A 467 -19.48 11.22 -7.75
CA LYS A 467 -20.83 10.74 -7.99
C LYS A 467 -21.31 11.02 -9.42
N ASP A 468 -21.06 12.22 -9.93
CA ASP A 468 -21.51 12.65 -11.29
C ASP A 468 -20.77 11.86 -12.38
N MET A 469 -19.54 11.40 -12.09
CA MET A 469 -18.76 10.51 -12.96
C MET A 469 -19.09 9.02 -12.80
N ASP A 470 -20.00 8.64 -11.91
CA ASP A 470 -20.29 7.25 -11.53
C ASP A 470 -19.02 6.47 -11.15
N MET A 471 -18.07 7.17 -10.47
CA MET A 471 -16.79 6.60 -10.05
C MET A 471 -16.94 5.93 -8.68
N PRO A 472 -16.72 4.61 -8.56
CA PRO A 472 -16.70 3.95 -7.26
C PRO A 472 -15.51 4.44 -6.42
N TYR A 473 -15.75 4.77 -5.17
CA TYR A 473 -14.71 5.21 -4.24
C TYR A 473 -14.97 4.73 -2.82
N GLU A 474 -13.90 4.66 -2.03
CA GLU A 474 -13.96 4.43 -0.59
C GLU A 474 -13.66 5.74 0.15
N ILE A 475 -14.20 5.87 1.39
CA ILE A 475 -13.90 7.04 2.24
C ILE A 475 -12.78 6.64 3.21
N ASN A 476 -11.70 7.42 3.19
CA ASN A 476 -10.60 7.31 4.13
C ASN A 476 -10.67 8.50 5.12
N GLU A 477 -11.24 8.24 6.28
CA GLU A 477 -11.50 9.28 7.28
C GLU A 477 -10.20 9.78 7.91
N GLY A 478 -10.01 11.11 7.90
CA GLY A 478 -8.90 11.76 8.61
C GLY A 478 -7.56 11.73 7.86
N ASP A 479 -7.48 11.24 6.63
CA ASP A 479 -6.23 11.16 5.84
C ASP A 479 -6.04 12.31 4.85
N GLY A 480 -6.86 13.35 4.91
CA GLY A 480 -6.72 14.57 4.11
C GLY A 480 -5.40 15.30 4.38
N ALA A 481 -5.02 16.21 3.49
CA ALA A 481 -3.90 17.12 3.76
C ALA A 481 -4.31 18.15 4.82
N PHE A 482 -3.35 18.72 5.54
CA PHE A 482 -3.64 19.72 6.56
C PHE A 482 -4.36 21.00 6.02
N TYR A 483 -4.35 21.18 4.70
CA TYR A 483 -4.94 22.33 4.00
C TYR A 483 -6.16 21.99 3.14
N GLY A 484 -6.52 20.72 2.96
CA GLY A 484 -7.69 20.34 2.17
C GLY A 484 -7.90 18.84 1.99
N PRO A 485 -9.13 18.41 1.64
CA PRO A 485 -9.46 17.03 1.32
C PRO A 485 -8.83 16.60 0.00
N LYS A 486 -8.69 15.30 -0.20
CA LYS A 486 -8.04 14.76 -1.40
C LYS A 486 -8.76 13.54 -1.97
N ILE A 487 -8.64 13.37 -3.29
CA ILE A 487 -8.93 12.12 -3.99
C ILE A 487 -7.58 11.45 -4.27
N ASP A 488 -7.39 10.24 -3.77
CA ASP A 488 -6.21 9.42 -4.00
C ASP A 488 -6.51 8.29 -4.98
N PHE A 489 -5.54 8.02 -5.87
CA PHE A 489 -5.61 6.94 -6.85
C PHE A 489 -4.56 5.88 -6.48
N HIS A 490 -5.03 4.68 -6.20
CA HIS A 490 -4.20 3.52 -5.88
C HIS A 490 -4.13 2.61 -7.10
N ILE A 491 -2.98 2.59 -7.77
CA ILE A 491 -2.75 1.69 -8.92
C ILE A 491 -2.47 0.27 -8.42
N LYS A 492 -2.97 -0.73 -9.16
CA LYS A 492 -2.69 -2.14 -8.92
C LYS A 492 -1.61 -2.62 -9.87
N ASP A 493 -0.54 -3.18 -9.31
CA ASP A 493 0.49 -3.82 -10.12
C ASP A 493 0.08 -5.24 -10.56
N SER A 494 0.90 -5.88 -11.37
CA SER A 494 0.66 -7.23 -11.91
C SER A 494 0.56 -8.34 -10.83
N LEU A 495 0.91 -8.03 -9.58
CA LEU A 495 0.79 -8.92 -8.43
C LEU A 495 -0.42 -8.57 -7.55
N GLY A 496 -1.22 -7.58 -7.95
CA GLY A 496 -2.38 -7.09 -7.20
C GLY A 496 -2.03 -6.23 -5.98
N ARG A 497 -0.78 -5.75 -5.85
CA ARG A 497 -0.39 -4.81 -4.78
C ARG A 497 -0.81 -3.41 -5.16
N GLU A 498 -1.28 -2.66 -4.18
CA GLU A 498 -1.76 -1.29 -4.37
C GLU A 498 -0.67 -0.27 -4.05
N TRP A 499 -0.57 0.77 -4.90
CA TRP A 499 0.41 1.85 -4.78
C TRP A 499 -0.29 3.18 -4.96
N GLN A 500 -0.34 4.00 -3.92
CA GLN A 500 -0.80 5.39 -4.03
C GLN A 500 0.16 6.16 -4.93
N CYS A 501 -0.33 6.62 -6.08
CA CYS A 501 0.41 7.39 -7.06
C CYS A 501 -0.27 8.73 -7.35
N GLY A 502 -1.45 8.73 -7.96
CA GLY A 502 -2.17 9.96 -8.27
C GLY A 502 -2.87 10.54 -7.05
N THR A 503 -2.95 11.87 -7.00
CA THR A 503 -3.71 12.59 -5.96
C THR A 503 -4.24 13.89 -6.54
N ILE A 504 -5.47 14.26 -6.16
CA ILE A 504 -6.09 15.58 -6.42
C ILE A 504 -6.46 16.16 -5.07
N GLN A 505 -6.03 17.38 -4.77
CA GLN A 505 -6.32 18.07 -3.50
C GLN A 505 -6.98 19.41 -3.80
N LEU A 506 -8.08 19.70 -3.13
CA LEU A 506 -8.80 20.97 -3.25
C LEU A 506 -8.41 21.88 -2.09
N ASP A 507 -7.86 23.05 -2.40
CA ASP A 507 -7.27 23.97 -1.45
C ASP A 507 -7.87 25.36 -1.54
N PHE A 508 -8.50 25.81 -0.47
CA PHE A 508 -8.99 27.18 -0.27
C PHE A 508 -8.07 28.00 0.65
N GLN A 509 -7.13 27.36 1.37
CA GLN A 509 -6.34 27.99 2.43
C GLN A 509 -5.12 28.72 1.87
N MET A 510 -4.35 28.05 1.03
CA MET A 510 -3.11 28.60 0.49
C MET A 510 -3.31 29.84 -0.36
N PRO A 511 -4.33 29.92 -1.26
CA PRO A 511 -4.64 31.16 -1.98
C PRO A 511 -4.90 32.36 -1.04
N GLU A 512 -5.55 32.13 0.10
CA GLU A 512 -5.78 33.17 1.11
C GLU A 512 -4.49 33.58 1.82
N ARG A 513 -3.71 32.64 2.31
CA ARG A 513 -2.45 32.91 3.03
C ARG A 513 -1.40 33.63 2.18
N PHE A 514 -1.40 33.37 0.87
CA PHE A 514 -0.51 34.02 -0.10
C PHE A 514 -1.11 35.29 -0.69
N ASP A 515 -2.35 35.64 -0.34
CA ASP A 515 -3.08 36.76 -0.89
C ASP A 515 -3.06 36.75 -2.44
N LEU A 516 -3.42 35.57 -3.02
CA LEU A 516 -3.56 35.42 -4.46
C LEU A 516 -4.87 36.06 -4.91
N THR A 517 -4.84 36.80 -6.02
CA THR A 517 -6.04 37.47 -6.54
C THR A 517 -6.09 37.40 -8.07
N TYR A 518 -7.30 37.50 -8.61
CA TYR A 518 -7.60 37.81 -10.00
C TYR A 518 -8.62 38.95 -10.06
N ILE A 519 -8.71 39.65 -11.20
CA ILE A 519 -9.73 40.68 -11.44
C ILE A 519 -10.96 40.02 -12.05
N GLY A 520 -12.08 40.13 -11.35
CA GLY A 520 -13.37 39.60 -11.77
C GLY A 520 -14.01 40.38 -12.93
N GLU A 521 -15.17 39.94 -13.40
CA GLU A 521 -15.97 40.61 -14.41
C GLU A 521 -16.48 41.94 -13.90
N ASP A 522 -16.69 42.08 -12.62
CA ASP A 522 -17.07 43.32 -11.89
C ASP A 522 -15.92 44.34 -11.75
N GLY A 523 -14.70 43.98 -12.17
CA GLY A 523 -13.51 44.81 -12.03
C GLY A 523 -12.86 44.78 -10.65
N GLU A 524 -13.42 44.04 -9.72
CA GLU A 524 -12.89 43.89 -8.34
C GLU A 524 -11.94 42.68 -8.20
N LYS A 525 -11.21 42.66 -7.10
CA LYS A 525 -10.29 41.55 -6.77
C LYS A 525 -11.03 40.41 -6.14
N HIS A 526 -10.88 39.25 -6.71
CA HIS A 526 -11.40 37.97 -6.18
C HIS A 526 -10.28 36.98 -5.89
N ARG A 527 -10.58 35.97 -5.04
CA ARG A 527 -9.66 34.90 -4.65
C ARG A 527 -9.85 33.68 -5.56
N PRO A 528 -8.80 33.19 -6.23
CA PRO A 528 -8.89 31.92 -6.96
C PRO A 528 -8.97 30.74 -6.01
N VAL A 529 -9.53 29.64 -6.48
CA VAL A 529 -9.42 28.32 -5.86
C VAL A 529 -8.20 27.62 -6.43
N MET A 530 -7.55 26.77 -5.64
CA MET A 530 -6.37 26.04 -6.06
C MET A 530 -6.61 24.54 -5.98
N LEU A 531 -6.21 23.83 -7.05
CA LEU A 531 -6.12 22.37 -7.06
C LEU A 531 -4.64 21.98 -7.16
N HIS A 532 -4.22 21.09 -6.26
CA HIS A 532 -2.93 20.41 -6.36
C HIS A 532 -3.17 19.05 -6.98
N ARG A 533 -2.30 18.60 -7.88
CA ARG A 533 -2.44 17.25 -8.40
C ARG A 533 -1.10 16.65 -8.85
N VAL A 534 -1.00 15.35 -8.68
CA VAL A 534 0.03 14.48 -9.26
C VAL A 534 -0.64 13.30 -9.95
N ILE A 535 -0.01 12.73 -10.98
CA ILE A 535 -0.47 11.53 -11.69
C ILE A 535 0.42 10.35 -11.36
N PHE A 536 1.74 10.51 -11.48
CA PHE A 536 2.74 9.50 -11.10
C PHE A 536 3.03 9.49 -9.60
N GLY A 537 2.75 10.61 -8.92
CA GLY A 537 3.15 10.88 -7.54
C GLY A 537 4.59 11.32 -7.43
N SER A 538 5.55 10.43 -7.68
CA SER A 538 6.94 10.75 -7.96
C SER A 538 7.47 9.88 -9.09
N ILE A 539 8.35 10.46 -9.90
CA ILE A 539 9.03 9.75 -11.00
C ILE A 539 9.76 8.52 -10.46
N GLU A 540 10.45 8.64 -9.33
CA GLU A 540 11.21 7.57 -8.69
C GLU A 540 10.30 6.40 -8.29
N ARG A 541 9.22 6.67 -7.55
CA ARG A 541 8.25 5.63 -7.15
C ARG A 541 7.61 4.98 -8.37
N PHE A 542 7.20 5.76 -9.35
CA PHE A 542 6.56 5.27 -10.56
C PHE A 542 7.50 4.37 -11.37
N ILE A 543 8.79 4.75 -11.52
CA ILE A 543 9.81 3.88 -12.11
C ILE A 543 9.94 2.57 -11.33
N GLY A 544 9.98 2.62 -10.00
CA GLY A 544 10.01 1.43 -9.16
C GLY A 544 8.83 0.50 -9.42
N VAL A 545 7.61 1.07 -9.51
CA VAL A 545 6.38 0.31 -9.85
C VAL A 545 6.48 -0.28 -11.26
N LEU A 546 6.96 0.47 -12.26
CA LEU A 546 7.12 -0.02 -13.63
C LEU A 546 8.13 -1.19 -13.70
N ILE A 547 9.26 -1.08 -12.99
CA ILE A 547 10.26 -2.16 -12.92
C ILE A 547 9.61 -3.45 -12.41
N GLU A 548 8.85 -3.39 -11.32
CA GLU A 548 8.20 -4.55 -10.73
C GLU A 548 7.02 -5.05 -11.56
N ASN A 549 6.20 -4.14 -12.10
CA ASN A 549 5.05 -4.50 -12.93
C ASN A 549 5.48 -5.26 -14.19
N TYR A 550 6.46 -4.73 -14.91
CA TYR A 550 6.98 -5.37 -16.11
C TYR A 550 8.09 -6.41 -15.82
N ALA A 551 8.44 -6.64 -14.55
CA ALA A 551 9.60 -7.48 -14.18
C ALA A 551 10.89 -7.07 -14.93
N GLY A 552 11.07 -5.78 -15.20
CA GLY A 552 12.16 -5.20 -15.98
C GLY A 552 12.04 -5.38 -17.50
N ALA A 553 11.04 -6.11 -18.00
CA ALA A 553 10.82 -6.33 -19.43
C ALA A 553 9.92 -5.23 -20.00
N PHE A 554 10.41 -4.00 -20.02
CA PHE A 554 9.67 -2.82 -20.47
C PHE A 554 9.10 -2.97 -21.87
N PRO A 555 7.92 -2.37 -22.17
CA PRO A 555 7.45 -2.19 -23.54
C PRO A 555 8.47 -1.46 -24.40
N THR A 556 8.43 -1.65 -25.72
CA THR A 556 9.42 -1.10 -26.66
C THR A 556 9.64 0.41 -26.47
N TRP A 557 8.56 1.17 -26.32
CA TRP A 557 8.65 2.64 -26.16
C TRP A 557 9.34 3.10 -24.86
N LEU A 558 9.25 2.29 -23.78
CA LEU A 558 9.89 2.58 -22.49
C LEU A 558 11.30 2.00 -22.36
N ALA A 559 11.65 0.97 -23.14
CA ALA A 559 12.90 0.23 -22.98
C ALA A 559 14.11 1.14 -23.15
N PRO A 560 15.08 1.18 -22.23
CA PRO A 560 16.31 1.96 -22.39
C PRO A 560 17.09 1.63 -23.66
N VAL A 561 17.18 0.33 -23.99
CA VAL A 561 17.67 -0.21 -25.24
C VAL A 561 16.51 -0.89 -25.94
N GLN A 562 16.11 -0.41 -27.10
CA GLN A 562 14.97 -0.95 -27.84
C GLN A 562 15.40 -2.08 -28.78
N VAL A 563 16.58 -1.92 -29.38
CA VAL A 563 17.14 -2.86 -30.36
C VAL A 563 18.60 -3.14 -30.01
N LYS A 564 18.99 -4.41 -30.00
CA LYS A 564 20.38 -4.83 -29.86
C LYS A 564 20.85 -5.52 -31.10
N LEU A 565 21.89 -4.97 -31.75
CA LEU A 565 22.51 -5.54 -32.96
C LEU A 565 23.57 -6.57 -32.58
N LEU A 566 23.44 -7.74 -33.14
CA LEU A 566 24.28 -8.90 -32.84
C LEU A 566 25.01 -9.37 -34.11
N PRO A 567 26.14 -8.70 -34.53
CA PRO A 567 26.95 -9.19 -35.64
C PRO A 567 27.57 -10.54 -35.28
N ILE A 568 27.44 -11.52 -36.22
CA ILE A 568 27.89 -12.91 -36.02
C ILE A 568 29.45 -12.97 -36.02
N ALA A 569 30.10 -12.16 -36.82
CA ALA A 569 31.54 -12.10 -36.94
C ALA A 569 32.02 -10.65 -37.20
N ASP A 570 33.32 -10.41 -37.08
CA ASP A 570 33.92 -9.08 -37.32
C ASP A 570 33.59 -8.52 -38.70
N ALA A 571 33.44 -9.38 -39.73
CA ALA A 571 33.06 -8.98 -41.09
C ALA A 571 31.69 -8.33 -41.21
N HIS A 572 30.84 -8.50 -40.16
CA HIS A 572 29.46 -7.95 -40.12
C HIS A 572 29.36 -6.66 -39.29
N LYS A 573 30.44 -6.22 -38.62
CA LYS A 573 30.43 -5.01 -37.76
C LYS A 573 30.12 -3.75 -38.55
N GLU A 574 30.72 -3.59 -39.75
CA GLU A 574 30.46 -2.44 -40.63
C GLU A 574 28.98 -2.36 -41.04
N TYR A 575 28.38 -3.52 -41.36
CA TYR A 575 26.95 -3.59 -41.66
C TYR A 575 26.08 -3.29 -40.42
N ALA A 576 26.52 -3.76 -39.26
CA ALA A 576 25.82 -3.44 -38.01
C ALA A 576 25.84 -1.95 -37.68
N GLU A 577 26.96 -1.25 -37.90
CA GLU A 577 27.01 0.20 -37.70
C GLU A 577 26.11 0.94 -38.70
N LYS A 578 26.04 0.51 -39.94
CA LYS A 578 25.11 1.08 -40.93
C LYS A 578 23.64 0.89 -40.48
N VAL A 579 23.28 -0.30 -40.08
CA VAL A 579 21.92 -0.60 -39.55
C VAL A 579 21.63 0.25 -38.32
N LYS A 580 22.61 0.45 -37.43
CA LYS A 580 22.51 1.31 -36.27
C LYS A 580 22.20 2.77 -36.66
N GLU A 581 22.97 3.32 -37.60
CA GLU A 581 22.75 4.69 -38.08
C GLU A 581 21.33 4.88 -38.61
N GLU A 582 20.82 3.96 -39.44
CA GLU A 582 19.47 4.00 -40.00
C GLU A 582 18.38 3.96 -38.91
N LEU A 583 18.58 3.18 -37.85
CA LEU A 583 17.66 3.09 -36.72
C LEU A 583 17.72 4.36 -35.82
N GLU A 584 18.94 4.88 -35.56
CA GLU A 584 19.12 6.09 -34.74
C GLU A 584 18.58 7.35 -35.43
N GLU A 585 18.63 7.44 -36.77
CA GLU A 585 18.06 8.55 -37.54
C GLU A 585 16.56 8.73 -37.32
N VAL A 586 15.83 7.65 -37.02
CA VAL A 586 14.40 7.68 -36.70
C VAL A 586 14.14 7.66 -35.17
N GLY A 587 15.18 7.83 -34.34
CA GLY A 587 15.06 7.97 -32.90
C GLY A 587 14.94 6.64 -32.14
N ILE A 588 15.22 5.50 -32.76
CA ILE A 588 15.24 4.19 -32.08
C ILE A 588 16.54 4.06 -31.28
N ARG A 589 16.45 3.63 -30.03
CA ARG A 589 17.60 3.45 -29.12
C ARG A 589 18.27 2.09 -29.37
N VAL A 590 19.52 2.12 -29.88
CA VAL A 590 20.22 0.95 -30.38
C VAL A 590 21.55 0.73 -29.65
N GLU A 591 21.87 -0.51 -29.36
CA GLU A 591 23.18 -0.94 -28.90
C GLU A 591 23.76 -2.00 -29.86
N VAL A 592 25.08 -1.98 -30.11
CA VAL A 592 25.78 -3.01 -30.88
C VAL A 592 26.63 -3.86 -29.96
N ASP A 593 26.40 -5.18 -29.93
CA ASP A 593 27.29 -6.11 -29.26
C ASP A 593 28.43 -6.53 -30.17
N ALA A 594 29.46 -5.69 -30.22
CA ALA A 594 30.66 -5.88 -31.07
C ALA A 594 31.69 -6.85 -30.45
N ARG A 595 31.40 -7.51 -29.33
CA ARG A 595 32.33 -8.47 -28.69
C ARG A 595 32.58 -9.67 -29.59
N ASN A 596 33.78 -10.24 -29.50
CA ASN A 596 34.09 -11.47 -30.23
C ASN A 596 33.64 -12.71 -29.45
N GLU A 597 32.30 -12.91 -29.42
CA GLU A 597 31.62 -13.98 -28.70
C GLU A 597 30.72 -14.77 -29.65
N LYS A 598 30.40 -16.02 -29.27
CA LYS A 598 29.44 -16.84 -30.02
C LYS A 598 28.07 -16.19 -30.04
N ILE A 599 27.40 -16.23 -31.20
CA ILE A 599 26.08 -15.60 -31.36
C ILE A 599 25.03 -16.07 -30.30
N GLY A 600 25.06 -17.35 -29.94
CA GLY A 600 24.16 -17.88 -28.90
C GLY A 600 24.41 -17.27 -27.51
N TYR A 601 25.67 -16.89 -27.20
CA TYR A 601 26.00 -16.19 -25.97
C TYR A 601 25.48 -14.74 -26.00
N LYS A 602 25.71 -14.02 -27.11
CA LYS A 602 25.19 -12.65 -27.30
C LYS A 602 23.66 -12.59 -27.21
N ILE A 603 22.96 -13.55 -27.82
CA ILE A 603 21.48 -13.67 -27.72
C ILE A 603 21.04 -13.86 -26.26
N ARG A 604 21.74 -14.76 -25.53
CA ARG A 604 21.43 -15.01 -24.12
C ARG A 604 21.62 -13.76 -23.24
N GLU A 605 22.70 -13.04 -23.42
CA GLU A 605 22.98 -11.80 -22.69
C GLU A 605 21.88 -10.74 -22.97
N ALA A 606 21.55 -10.52 -24.25
CA ALA A 606 20.49 -9.60 -24.64
C ALA A 606 19.09 -10.01 -24.07
N GLN A 607 18.84 -11.31 -23.93
CA GLN A 607 17.64 -11.82 -23.26
C GLN A 607 17.65 -11.53 -21.75
N LEU A 608 18.81 -11.63 -21.09
CA LEU A 608 18.96 -11.28 -19.67
C LEU A 608 18.78 -9.77 -19.45
N GLU A 609 19.26 -8.94 -20.36
CA GLU A 609 19.03 -7.50 -20.40
C GLU A 609 17.58 -7.13 -20.76
N LYS A 610 16.75 -8.13 -21.14
CA LYS A 610 15.31 -7.97 -21.46
C LYS A 610 15.04 -6.99 -22.61
N VAL A 611 15.96 -6.89 -23.55
CA VAL A 611 15.82 -6.03 -24.73
C VAL A 611 14.62 -6.49 -25.59
N PRO A 612 13.75 -5.58 -26.07
CA PRO A 612 12.60 -5.93 -26.90
C PRO A 612 12.95 -6.66 -28.19
N TYR A 613 13.96 -6.16 -28.90
CA TYR A 613 14.39 -6.71 -30.19
C TYR A 613 15.89 -6.96 -30.26
N MET A 614 16.26 -8.07 -30.85
CA MET A 614 17.62 -8.41 -31.22
C MET A 614 17.69 -8.60 -32.74
N LEU A 615 18.65 -7.97 -33.41
CA LEU A 615 18.90 -8.13 -34.85
C LEU A 615 20.19 -8.93 -35.05
N VAL A 616 20.05 -10.14 -35.52
CA VAL A 616 21.19 -11.01 -35.87
C VAL A 616 21.63 -10.68 -37.29
N LEU A 617 22.92 -10.35 -37.43
CA LEU A 617 23.50 -9.88 -38.70
C LEU A 617 24.62 -10.81 -39.12
N GLY A 618 24.39 -11.55 -40.20
CA GLY A 618 25.35 -12.47 -40.84
C GLY A 618 25.54 -12.15 -42.32
N ASP A 619 26.18 -13.07 -43.02
CA ASP A 619 26.46 -12.92 -44.47
C ASP A 619 25.16 -12.75 -45.27
N LYS A 620 24.13 -13.55 -44.97
CA LYS A 620 22.86 -13.51 -45.69
C LYS A 620 22.13 -12.17 -45.53
N GLU A 621 22.10 -11.65 -44.33
CA GLU A 621 21.45 -10.36 -44.00
C GLU A 621 22.23 -9.23 -44.69
N LYS A 622 23.56 -9.25 -44.63
CA LYS A 622 24.42 -8.27 -45.28
C LYS A 622 24.28 -8.26 -46.81
N GLU A 623 24.23 -9.45 -47.45
CA GLU A 623 24.08 -9.57 -48.90
C GLU A 623 22.68 -9.15 -49.37
N ALA A 624 21.65 -9.48 -48.61
CA ALA A 624 20.26 -9.19 -48.95
C ALA A 624 19.81 -7.79 -48.53
N GLY A 625 20.59 -7.05 -47.70
CA GLY A 625 20.18 -5.78 -47.11
C GLY A 625 19.00 -5.94 -46.13
N THR A 626 18.99 -7.05 -45.41
CA THR A 626 17.92 -7.39 -44.44
C THR A 626 18.46 -7.52 -43.02
N VAL A 627 17.59 -7.69 -42.05
CA VAL A 627 17.91 -7.94 -40.63
C VAL A 627 17.20 -9.21 -40.14
N GLY A 628 17.94 -10.10 -39.46
CA GLY A 628 17.36 -11.29 -38.82
C GLY A 628 16.77 -10.93 -37.47
N VAL A 629 15.44 -10.84 -37.36
CA VAL A 629 14.75 -10.28 -36.21
C VAL A 629 14.37 -11.33 -35.18
N ARG A 630 14.75 -11.08 -33.96
CA ARG A 630 14.25 -11.85 -32.78
C ARG A 630 13.55 -10.92 -31.81
N SER A 631 12.28 -11.18 -31.60
CA SER A 631 11.46 -10.49 -30.61
C SER A 631 11.59 -11.17 -29.24
N ARG A 632 11.60 -10.40 -28.17
CA ARG A 632 11.53 -10.93 -26.80
C ARG A 632 10.24 -11.74 -26.58
N LYS A 633 9.13 -11.32 -27.18
CA LYS A 633 7.79 -11.92 -27.03
C LYS A 633 7.62 -13.15 -27.91
N ASP A 634 8.00 -13.07 -29.19
CA ASP A 634 7.63 -14.08 -30.21
C ASP A 634 8.82 -14.97 -30.60
N GLY A 635 10.02 -14.70 -30.10
CA GLY A 635 11.23 -15.44 -30.45
C GLY A 635 11.77 -15.02 -31.82
N ASP A 636 12.22 -16.00 -32.62
CA ASP A 636 12.74 -15.77 -33.98
C ASP A 636 11.55 -15.55 -34.95
N ILE A 637 11.47 -14.34 -35.50
CA ILE A 637 10.41 -13.95 -36.45
C ILE A 637 10.92 -13.87 -37.91
N GLY A 638 12.19 -14.25 -38.13
CA GLY A 638 12.79 -14.33 -39.44
C GLY A 638 13.48 -13.06 -39.92
N ALA A 639 13.95 -13.09 -41.17
CA ALA A 639 14.59 -11.95 -41.80
C ALA A 639 13.56 -11.06 -42.49
N MET A 640 13.74 -9.73 -42.38
CA MET A 640 12.89 -8.73 -43.05
C MET A 640 13.72 -7.53 -43.52
N PRO A 641 13.24 -6.74 -44.49
CA PRO A 641 13.85 -5.48 -44.84
C PRO A 641 13.96 -4.52 -43.65
N ILE A 642 15.01 -3.73 -43.60
CA ILE A 642 15.21 -2.80 -42.46
C ILE A 642 14.08 -1.76 -42.36
N ASP A 643 13.60 -1.26 -43.50
CA ASP A 643 12.49 -0.27 -43.52
C ASP A 643 11.19 -0.84 -42.90
N GLU A 644 10.88 -2.13 -43.15
CA GLU A 644 9.75 -2.82 -42.58
C GLU A 644 9.91 -2.98 -41.06
N PHE A 645 11.11 -3.30 -40.59
CA PHE A 645 11.41 -3.38 -39.18
C PHE A 645 11.28 -2.01 -38.48
N ILE A 646 11.83 -0.95 -39.11
CA ILE A 646 11.71 0.43 -38.61
C ILE A 646 10.26 0.82 -38.48
N ALA A 647 9.45 0.62 -39.52
CA ALA A 647 8.01 0.96 -39.50
C ALA A 647 7.30 0.26 -38.33
N LYS A 648 7.59 -1.02 -38.11
CA LYS A 648 7.02 -1.79 -37.01
C LYS A 648 7.39 -1.21 -35.64
N VAL A 649 8.68 -0.91 -35.40
CA VAL A 649 9.15 -0.40 -34.09
C VAL A 649 8.63 1.02 -33.83
N VAL A 650 8.61 1.87 -34.86
CA VAL A 650 8.08 3.24 -34.75
C VAL A 650 6.59 3.20 -34.43
N GLU A 651 5.79 2.33 -35.06
CA GLU A 651 4.38 2.14 -34.73
C GLU A 651 4.17 1.73 -33.27
N GLU A 652 5.00 0.79 -32.75
CA GLU A 652 4.95 0.39 -31.35
C GLU A 652 5.29 1.56 -30.38
N ILE A 653 6.22 2.41 -30.75
CA ILE A 653 6.60 3.60 -29.97
C ILE A 653 5.47 4.63 -29.98
N ASP A 654 4.95 4.97 -31.14
CA ASP A 654 3.96 6.03 -31.32
C ASP A 654 2.58 5.67 -30.70
N THR A 655 2.25 4.39 -30.71
CA THR A 655 0.99 3.89 -30.13
C THR A 655 1.11 3.48 -28.66
N TYR A 656 2.28 3.62 -28.06
CA TYR A 656 2.57 3.12 -26.70
C TYR A 656 2.21 1.63 -26.53
N ALA A 657 2.53 0.80 -27.53
CA ALA A 657 2.22 -0.63 -27.55
C ALA A 657 2.83 -1.36 -26.35
N LYS A 658 2.07 -2.34 -25.77
CA LYS A 658 2.42 -3.09 -24.56
C LYS A 658 3.13 -4.41 -24.88
#